data_0ad6a314ba262d8a389693ae750e1086
#
_entry.id   0ad6a314ba262d8a389693ae750e1086
#
_cell.length_a   1.000
_cell.length_b   1.000
_cell.length_c   1.000
_cell.angle_alpha   90.00
_cell.angle_beta   90.00
_cell.angle_gamma   90.00
#
_symmetry.space_group_name_H-M   'P 1'
#
loop_
_entity.id
_entity.type
_entity.pdbx_description
1 polymer ?
#
loop_
_entity_poly.entity_id
_entity_poly.type
_entity_poly.pdbx_seq_one_letter_code
_entity_poly.pdbx_strand_id
1 'polypeptide(L)'
;MMRALIAVIALAVAVPAVAQQPPAAPPPKLPPVVVEGTRVPDERTAPEEQAREEIRRVPGGVDVIGEQGIKESRAANLQDVLGLVPGVWIRPRFGADESQISIRGSGLRNNFHLRGVNVLLDGFPYGNADGFSDFESLELLDTKRVEIYKGANALRFGGNTLGGAINLITKTGYDAGLIEVRSEAGSFGFFKNHLATGQVYGPFDLYLGLTDVELDGYRDHSDQMRRRVYSSGGYRLPGGTTVRFDLNYVRSQENLPGALTQPELDRDPRRADPANLNLRMKAARDYDYVRGALTVRTPLSETQTLEWGTQLNYQDLHHPLSFAVIDDTTYSYSTELRWINAAPLFDHGNRLTVGLQYFGTRQIDANFTNVAGAPAVLTKNQFNIANTVGLYAENQLDVTPAFTAIVGGRGQYSTREVRDRFLRDGPGDIDFNDSDSVDFLSFSPRGGFVWRAGRTAQVYGNVSHSYEPPLLLELTAPGQLQGNLGQLAAQKALQFELGTRGSLGKRLGWDLSVYDIELWDEIQNVNVQPFPGAPFTIPRYRNIDRSRHTGVEAGADLLLIEDLARRVGLGAAGDALRLRAAYTYSRFVFVDDVNFDNNDLPGAPRHFLRAELRYDHASGFWFAPNVETVPHGYYVNSENNARTQAYTAVGTRLGYTYKPWQLAVFFEGRNLGNVTYTSSVVVDAANRRFFEPADGRAFYGGLEWRFR
;
A
#
# COMPACT_ATOMS: atom_id res chain seq x y z
N MET A 1 19.95 -23.68 7.20
CA MET A 1 18.96 -24.06 6.20
C MET A 1 19.22 -23.45 4.81
N MET A 2 19.62 -22.19 4.68
CA MET A 2 19.83 -21.51 3.39
C MET A 2 21.01 -22.06 2.54
N ARG A 3 22.09 -22.62 3.14
CA ARG A 3 23.17 -23.28 2.37
C ARG A 3 22.71 -24.58 1.66
N ALA A 4 21.63 -25.20 2.14
CA ALA A 4 21.03 -26.38 1.51
C ALA A 4 20.04 -26.04 0.39
N LEU A 5 19.42 -24.86 0.43
CA LEU A 5 18.48 -24.43 -0.61
C LEU A 5 19.19 -24.00 -1.90
N ILE A 6 20.37 -23.40 -1.79
CA ILE A 6 21.21 -23.02 -2.95
C ILE A 6 21.73 -24.25 -3.69
N ALA A 7 21.99 -25.36 -2.98
CA ALA A 7 22.44 -26.61 -3.61
C ALA A 7 21.33 -27.35 -4.39
N VAL A 8 20.07 -27.17 -4.00
CA VAL A 8 18.91 -27.80 -4.70
C VAL A 8 18.58 -27.06 -6.00
N ILE A 9 18.79 -25.74 -6.07
CA ILE A 9 18.53 -24.94 -7.28
C ILE A 9 19.60 -25.22 -8.36
N ALA A 10 20.84 -25.57 -7.97
CA ALA A 10 21.89 -25.90 -8.92
C ALA A 10 21.73 -27.28 -9.62
N LEU A 11 20.90 -28.16 -9.07
CA LEU A 11 20.67 -29.51 -9.65
C LEU A 11 19.53 -29.56 -10.67
N ALA A 12 18.68 -28.52 -10.79
CA ALA A 12 17.53 -28.51 -11.71
C ALA A 12 17.85 -27.96 -13.13
N VAL A 13 19.11 -27.57 -13.42
CA VAL A 13 19.51 -26.96 -14.69
C VAL A 13 20.27 -27.94 -15.63
N ALA A 14 20.29 -29.21 -15.34
CA ALA A 14 20.81 -30.21 -16.30
C ALA A 14 19.74 -30.59 -17.32
N VAL A 15 19.47 -29.75 -18.32
CA VAL A 15 18.67 -30.08 -19.50
C VAL A 15 19.56 -30.75 -20.53
N PRO A 16 19.20 -31.95 -21.06
CA PRO A 16 19.97 -32.57 -22.13
C PRO A 16 19.87 -31.73 -23.41
N ALA A 17 20.99 -31.49 -24.07
CA ALA A 17 21.09 -30.83 -25.35
C ALA A 17 20.27 -31.62 -26.42
N VAL A 18 19.14 -31.04 -26.82
CA VAL A 18 18.39 -31.52 -28.00
C VAL A 18 18.91 -30.83 -29.23
N ALA A 19 19.24 -31.62 -30.26
CA ALA A 19 19.76 -31.19 -31.54
C ALA A 19 18.92 -30.08 -32.18
N GLN A 20 19.59 -29.06 -32.68
CA GLN A 20 19.00 -27.95 -33.41
C GLN A 20 18.30 -28.44 -34.68
N GLN A 21 16.99 -28.22 -34.77
CA GLN A 21 16.27 -28.20 -36.03
C GLN A 21 16.46 -26.82 -36.69
N PRO A 22 16.49 -26.74 -38.02
CA PRO A 22 16.62 -25.48 -38.74
C PRO A 22 15.40 -24.57 -38.48
N PRO A 23 15.57 -23.24 -38.50
CA PRO A 23 14.53 -22.30 -38.13
C PRO A 23 13.32 -22.45 -39.06
N ALA A 24 12.15 -22.71 -38.46
CA ALA A 24 10.88 -22.67 -39.15
C ALA A 24 10.59 -21.23 -39.65
N ALA A 25 10.02 -21.13 -40.83
CA ALA A 25 9.60 -19.84 -41.39
C ALA A 25 8.68 -19.10 -40.41
N PRO A 26 8.77 -17.76 -40.30
CA PRO A 26 7.92 -17.01 -39.39
C PRO A 26 6.46 -17.25 -39.73
N PRO A 27 5.61 -17.48 -38.70
CA PRO A 27 4.19 -17.70 -38.94
C PRO A 27 3.59 -16.42 -39.58
N PRO A 28 2.61 -16.59 -40.51
CA PRO A 28 1.95 -15.46 -41.13
C PRO A 28 1.36 -14.56 -40.03
N LYS A 29 1.63 -13.27 -40.07
CA LYS A 29 0.97 -12.28 -39.21
C LYS A 29 -0.52 -12.33 -39.49
N LEU A 30 -1.27 -12.97 -38.62
CA LEU A 30 -2.72 -12.87 -38.63
C LEU A 30 -3.10 -11.40 -38.42
N PRO A 31 -4.10 -10.87 -39.16
CA PRO A 31 -4.62 -9.54 -38.88
C PRO A 31 -5.09 -9.48 -37.41
N PRO A 32 -4.99 -8.33 -36.74
CA PRO A 32 -5.49 -8.21 -35.37
C PRO A 32 -6.98 -8.58 -35.38
N VAL A 33 -7.31 -9.68 -34.75
CA VAL A 33 -8.70 -10.02 -34.45
C VAL A 33 -9.13 -8.99 -33.40
N VAL A 34 -9.84 -7.96 -33.84
CA VAL A 34 -10.61 -7.10 -32.95
C VAL A 34 -11.78 -7.97 -32.49
N VAL A 35 -11.56 -8.74 -31.45
CA VAL A 35 -12.65 -9.35 -30.71
C VAL A 35 -13.25 -8.24 -29.85
N GLU A 36 -14.31 -7.60 -30.32
CA GLU A 36 -15.26 -6.92 -29.45
C GLU A 36 -15.92 -7.99 -28.57
N GLY A 37 -15.16 -8.51 -27.62
CA GLY A 37 -15.62 -9.54 -26.71
C GLY A 37 -16.08 -8.91 -25.42
N THR A 38 -17.32 -9.19 -25.08
CA THR A 38 -17.92 -8.98 -23.76
C THR A 38 -17.23 -9.80 -22.64
N ARG A 39 -16.15 -10.50 -22.96
CA ARG A 39 -15.43 -11.36 -22.00
C ARG A 39 -14.72 -10.53 -20.93
N VAL A 40 -15.05 -10.79 -19.67
CA VAL A 40 -14.39 -10.17 -18.53
C VAL A 40 -12.88 -10.53 -18.52
N PRO A 41 -11.97 -9.56 -18.56
CA PRO A 41 -10.53 -9.83 -18.56
C PRO A 41 -10.08 -10.51 -17.27
N ASP A 42 -9.04 -11.32 -17.36
CA ASP A 42 -8.31 -11.80 -16.18
C ASP A 42 -7.42 -10.66 -15.66
N GLU A 43 -7.72 -10.12 -14.49
CA GLU A 43 -7.02 -8.96 -13.91
C GLU A 43 -5.51 -9.20 -13.81
N ARG A 44 -5.04 -10.42 -13.53
CA ARG A 44 -3.61 -10.72 -13.36
C ARG A 44 -2.83 -10.79 -14.68
N THR A 45 -3.42 -11.38 -15.70
CA THR A 45 -2.75 -11.55 -17.00
C THR A 45 -3.04 -10.41 -17.97
N ALA A 46 -4.02 -9.55 -17.67
CA ALA A 46 -4.39 -8.42 -18.53
C ALA A 46 -3.20 -7.46 -18.75
N PRO A 47 -3.03 -6.96 -19.98
CA PRO A 47 -2.09 -5.87 -20.25
C PRO A 47 -2.42 -4.62 -19.44
N GLU A 48 -1.41 -3.80 -19.16
CA GLU A 48 -1.58 -2.57 -18.38
C GLU A 48 -2.62 -1.61 -18.97
N GLU A 49 -2.65 -1.46 -20.29
CA GLU A 49 -3.63 -0.62 -21.00
C GLU A 49 -5.07 -1.05 -20.69
N GLN A 50 -5.32 -2.36 -20.74
CA GLN A 50 -6.64 -2.91 -20.42
C GLN A 50 -7.01 -2.71 -18.95
N ALA A 51 -6.04 -2.87 -18.04
CA ALA A 51 -6.26 -2.57 -16.63
C ALA A 51 -6.59 -1.09 -16.41
N ARG A 52 -5.92 -0.18 -17.14
CA ARG A 52 -6.22 1.25 -17.09
C ARG A 52 -7.63 1.57 -17.63
N GLU A 53 -8.10 0.88 -18.64
CA GLU A 53 -9.48 1.03 -19.14
C GLU A 53 -10.52 0.53 -18.15
N GLU A 54 -10.27 -0.64 -17.54
CA GLU A 54 -11.17 -1.21 -16.54
C GLU A 54 -11.28 -0.35 -15.29
N ILE A 55 -10.17 0.13 -14.75
CA ILE A 55 -10.19 0.97 -13.54
C ILE A 55 -10.87 2.34 -13.79
N ARG A 56 -10.86 2.84 -15.04
CA ARG A 56 -11.59 4.05 -15.42
C ARG A 56 -13.11 3.92 -15.40
N ARG A 57 -13.66 2.72 -15.27
CA ARG A 57 -15.11 2.51 -15.04
C ARG A 57 -15.52 2.85 -13.61
N VAL A 58 -14.57 2.96 -12.69
CA VAL A 58 -14.85 3.35 -11.29
C VAL A 58 -15.25 4.82 -11.23
N PRO A 59 -16.37 5.18 -10.56
CA PRO A 59 -16.86 6.55 -10.48
C PRO A 59 -16.15 7.37 -9.40
N GLY A 60 -14.82 7.37 -9.37
CA GLY A 60 -14.02 8.06 -8.37
C GLY A 60 -12.54 8.11 -8.71
N GLY A 61 -11.74 8.74 -7.85
CA GLY A 61 -10.30 8.84 -8.00
C GLY A 61 -9.62 7.47 -8.04
N VAL A 62 -8.91 7.19 -9.13
CA VAL A 62 -8.19 5.93 -9.35
C VAL A 62 -6.90 6.17 -10.12
N ASP A 63 -5.85 5.41 -9.79
CA ASP A 63 -4.56 5.47 -10.49
C ASP A 63 -4.01 4.06 -10.76
N VAL A 64 -3.18 3.94 -11.79
CA VAL A 64 -2.44 2.71 -12.12
C VAL A 64 -0.98 3.06 -12.38
N ILE A 65 -0.08 2.47 -11.63
CA ILE A 65 1.36 2.55 -11.83
C ILE A 65 1.82 1.21 -12.41
N GLY A 66 2.35 1.24 -13.64
CA GLY A 66 2.85 0.05 -14.31
C GLY A 66 4.29 -0.31 -13.92
N GLU A 67 4.77 -1.46 -14.41
CA GLU A 67 6.09 -2.00 -14.11
C GLU A 67 7.24 -1.00 -14.40
N GLN A 68 7.16 -0.25 -15.50
CA GLN A 68 8.17 0.75 -15.83
C GLN A 68 8.27 1.82 -14.73
N GLY A 69 7.14 2.35 -14.24
CA GLY A 69 7.13 3.34 -13.16
C GLY A 69 7.74 2.81 -11.86
N ILE A 70 7.56 1.52 -11.58
CA ILE A 70 8.17 0.85 -10.43
C ILE A 70 9.69 0.76 -10.61
N LYS A 71 10.16 0.32 -11.78
CA LYS A 71 11.58 0.03 -12.06
C LYS A 71 12.48 1.26 -12.25
N GLU A 72 11.91 2.44 -12.52
CA GLU A 72 12.67 3.68 -12.72
C GLU A 72 13.20 4.32 -11.42
N SER A 73 12.97 3.71 -10.28
CA SER A 73 13.48 4.08 -8.96
C SER A 73 14.12 2.88 -8.27
N ARG A 74 14.68 3.08 -7.08
CA ARG A 74 15.20 1.95 -6.26
C ARG A 74 14.10 0.97 -5.81
N ALA A 75 12.82 1.33 -5.96
CA ALA A 75 11.68 0.49 -5.59
C ALA A 75 11.84 -0.19 -4.21
N ALA A 76 12.33 0.56 -3.23
CA ALA A 76 12.60 0.04 -1.90
C ALA A 76 11.37 0.13 -0.99
N ASN A 77 10.50 1.14 -1.19
CA ASN A 77 9.28 1.33 -0.43
C ASN A 77 8.15 1.92 -1.29
N LEU A 78 6.94 1.96 -0.75
CA LEU A 78 5.77 2.46 -1.47
C LEU A 78 5.87 3.95 -1.87
N GLN A 79 6.61 4.79 -1.15
CA GLN A 79 6.81 6.19 -1.56
C GLN A 79 7.54 6.29 -2.89
N ASP A 80 8.49 5.39 -3.16
CA ASP A 80 9.26 5.38 -4.40
C ASP A 80 8.37 5.18 -5.62
N VAL A 81 7.26 4.46 -5.45
CA VAL A 81 6.31 4.12 -6.51
C VAL A 81 5.11 5.08 -6.55
N LEU A 82 4.54 5.41 -5.39
CA LEU A 82 3.28 6.15 -5.30
C LEU A 82 3.46 7.66 -5.12
N GLY A 83 4.69 8.15 -5.09
CA GLY A 83 4.97 9.55 -4.76
C GLY A 83 4.37 10.59 -5.73
N LEU A 84 4.04 10.23 -6.97
CA LEU A 84 3.38 11.10 -7.96
C LEU A 84 1.87 10.82 -8.09
N VAL A 85 1.27 10.10 -7.14
CA VAL A 85 -0.19 9.86 -7.11
C VAL A 85 -0.86 10.97 -6.28
N PRO A 86 -1.73 11.81 -6.86
CA PRO A 86 -2.43 12.86 -6.14
C PRO A 86 -3.32 12.26 -5.03
N GLY A 87 -3.40 12.91 -3.88
CA GLY A 87 -4.24 12.47 -2.76
C GLY A 87 -3.66 11.34 -1.91
N VAL A 88 -2.49 10.82 -2.25
CA VAL A 88 -1.78 9.79 -1.48
C VAL A 88 -0.60 10.42 -0.74
N TRP A 89 -0.68 10.43 0.60
CA TRP A 89 0.37 10.89 1.49
C TRP A 89 1.12 9.70 2.06
N ILE A 90 2.36 9.49 1.62
CA ILE A 90 3.22 8.38 2.07
C ILE A 90 4.51 8.95 2.60
N ARG A 91 4.89 8.52 3.80
CA ARG A 91 6.10 8.93 4.50
C ARG A 91 6.81 7.73 5.10
N PRO A 92 7.96 7.33 4.52
CA PRO A 92 8.79 6.29 5.12
C PRO A 92 9.25 6.68 6.51
N ARG A 93 9.28 5.72 7.40
CA ARG A 93 9.94 5.82 8.70
C ARG A 93 11.38 5.37 8.51
N PHE A 94 12.34 6.13 8.99
CA PHE A 94 13.79 5.79 8.94
C PHE A 94 14.34 5.42 7.56
N GLY A 95 13.74 5.89 6.47
CA GLY A 95 14.11 5.47 5.11
C GLY A 95 13.69 4.04 4.73
N ALA A 96 12.95 3.37 5.60
CA ALA A 96 12.53 1.98 5.53
C ALA A 96 11.25 1.75 4.72
N ASP A 97 10.84 0.48 4.60
CA ASP A 97 9.56 0.09 4.00
C ASP A 97 8.38 0.53 4.88
N GLU A 98 8.55 0.49 6.21
CA GLU A 98 7.53 0.99 7.14
C GLU A 98 7.25 2.46 6.85
N SER A 99 5.99 2.78 6.62
CA SER A 99 5.58 4.10 6.18
C SER A 99 4.26 4.52 6.82
N GLN A 100 4.15 5.78 7.18
CA GLN A 100 2.86 6.40 7.42
C GLN A 100 2.16 6.59 6.07
N ILE A 101 0.99 5.99 5.89
CA ILE A 101 0.21 6.11 4.66
C ILE A 101 -1.15 6.71 4.99
N SER A 102 -1.53 7.73 4.23
CA SER A 102 -2.86 8.32 4.30
C SER A 102 -3.44 8.59 2.93
N ILE A 103 -4.70 8.27 2.77
CA ILE A 103 -5.52 8.68 1.63
C ILE A 103 -6.73 9.43 2.18
N ARG A 104 -6.88 10.70 1.78
CA ARG A 104 -8.01 11.57 2.19
C ARG A 104 -8.23 11.68 3.71
N GLY A 105 -7.14 11.59 4.48
CA GLY A 105 -7.16 11.70 5.94
C GLY A 105 -7.27 10.39 6.69
N SER A 106 -7.66 9.28 6.05
CA SER A 106 -7.60 7.97 6.68
C SER A 106 -6.14 7.53 6.83
N GLY A 107 -5.77 6.94 7.96
CA GLY A 107 -4.43 6.44 8.25
C GLY A 107 -3.47 7.47 8.89
N LEU A 108 -3.87 8.74 9.03
CA LEU A 108 -2.98 9.81 9.51
C LEU A 108 -2.40 9.57 10.91
N ARG A 109 -3.17 8.97 11.80
CA ARG A 109 -2.80 8.87 13.21
C ARG A 109 -2.09 7.57 13.57
N ASN A 110 -2.10 6.63 12.68
CA ASN A 110 -1.50 5.32 12.91
C ASN A 110 -0.13 5.27 12.23
N ASN A 111 0.92 5.32 13.06
CA ASN A 111 2.29 5.30 12.56
C ASN A 111 2.82 3.89 12.35
N PHE A 112 2.15 2.89 12.97
CA PHE A 112 2.63 1.51 13.03
C PHE A 112 1.73 0.54 12.27
N HIS A 113 0.55 0.97 11.79
CA HIS A 113 -0.41 0.14 11.08
C HIS A 113 -1.37 1.00 10.28
N LEU A 114 -1.93 0.44 9.24
CA LEU A 114 -2.91 1.11 8.39
C LEU A 114 -4.31 1.04 9.01
N ARG A 115 -5.04 2.14 8.90
CA ARG A 115 -6.46 2.21 9.19
C ARG A 115 -7.17 2.93 8.05
N GLY A 116 -8.28 2.38 7.58
CA GLY A 116 -9.08 2.97 6.51
C GLY A 116 -8.45 2.93 5.12
N VAL A 117 -7.26 2.34 4.98
CA VAL A 117 -6.62 2.06 3.68
C VAL A 117 -6.30 0.58 3.65
N ASN A 118 -6.91 -0.16 2.73
CA ASN A 118 -6.66 -1.58 2.60
C ASN A 118 -5.54 -1.85 1.59
N VAL A 119 -4.50 -2.56 2.01
CA VAL A 119 -3.45 -3.05 1.10
C VAL A 119 -3.79 -4.46 0.67
N LEU A 120 -3.73 -4.68 -0.63
CA LEU A 120 -4.14 -5.93 -1.26
C LEU A 120 -3.00 -6.50 -2.11
N LEU A 121 -2.93 -7.81 -2.16
CA LEU A 121 -2.09 -8.54 -3.09
C LEU A 121 -2.99 -9.41 -3.97
N ASP A 122 -3.07 -9.07 -5.26
CA ASP A 122 -3.95 -9.75 -6.24
C ASP A 122 -5.44 -9.74 -5.85
N GLY A 123 -5.90 -8.64 -5.24
CA GLY A 123 -7.27 -8.46 -4.80
C GLY A 123 -7.60 -9.04 -3.42
N PHE A 124 -6.68 -9.76 -2.78
CA PHE A 124 -6.87 -10.28 -1.42
C PHE A 124 -6.27 -9.32 -0.39
N PRO A 125 -6.96 -9.04 0.73
CA PRO A 125 -6.42 -8.27 1.81
C PRO A 125 -5.11 -8.88 2.30
N TYR A 126 -4.07 -8.02 2.38
CA TYR A 126 -2.76 -8.43 2.87
C TYR A 126 -2.69 -8.49 4.40
N GLY A 127 -3.57 -7.76 5.07
CA GLY A 127 -3.63 -7.64 6.52
C GLY A 127 -4.56 -8.63 7.21
N ASN A 128 -4.86 -8.32 8.45
CA ASN A 128 -5.72 -9.07 9.35
C ASN A 128 -7.21 -8.77 9.12
N ALA A 129 -8.08 -9.63 9.65
CA ALA A 129 -9.53 -9.51 9.51
C ALA A 129 -10.12 -8.28 10.23
N ASP A 130 -9.41 -7.68 11.17
CA ASP A 130 -9.78 -6.43 11.82
C ASP A 130 -9.38 -5.18 11.02
N GLY A 131 -8.50 -5.32 10.01
CA GLY A 131 -8.01 -4.25 9.15
C GLY A 131 -6.56 -3.85 9.42
N PHE A 132 -5.91 -4.44 10.41
CA PHE A 132 -4.48 -4.25 10.61
C PHE A 132 -3.71 -4.77 9.40
N SER A 133 -2.84 -3.94 8.83
CA SER A 133 -2.00 -4.30 7.67
C SER A 133 -0.55 -3.95 7.92
N ASP A 134 0.31 -4.89 7.53
CA ASP A 134 1.75 -4.83 7.65
C ASP A 134 2.37 -4.96 6.25
N PHE A 135 2.70 -3.83 5.63
CA PHE A 135 3.06 -3.76 4.22
C PHE A 135 4.56 -3.86 3.92
N GLU A 136 5.40 -3.98 4.94
CA GLU A 136 6.86 -4.09 4.79
C GLU A 136 7.29 -5.41 4.16
N SER A 137 6.43 -6.42 4.18
CA SER A 137 6.68 -7.72 3.56
C SER A 137 6.39 -7.76 2.05
N LEU A 138 5.92 -6.65 1.45
CA LEU A 138 5.68 -6.56 0.00
C LEU A 138 6.99 -6.38 -0.77
N GLU A 139 7.12 -7.06 -1.92
CA GLU A 139 8.22 -6.83 -2.86
C GLU A 139 7.71 -6.15 -4.12
N LEU A 140 8.16 -4.90 -4.32
CA LEU A 140 7.70 -4.08 -5.44
C LEU A 140 8.24 -4.57 -6.79
N LEU A 141 9.40 -5.23 -6.84
CA LEU A 141 9.97 -5.77 -8.07
C LEU A 141 9.24 -7.04 -8.57
N ASP A 142 8.52 -7.74 -7.68
CA ASP A 142 7.62 -8.84 -8.04
C ASP A 142 6.23 -8.35 -8.46
N THR A 143 6.01 -7.02 -8.46
CA THR A 143 4.74 -6.40 -8.82
C THR A 143 4.75 -5.96 -10.29
N LYS A 144 3.71 -6.33 -11.02
CA LYS A 144 3.47 -5.93 -12.41
C LYS A 144 2.89 -4.52 -12.52
N ARG A 145 1.98 -4.19 -11.61
CA ARG A 145 1.36 -2.88 -11.48
C ARG A 145 0.75 -2.67 -10.10
N VAL A 146 0.61 -1.42 -9.71
CA VAL A 146 -0.11 -1.00 -8.51
C VAL A 146 -1.35 -0.23 -8.92
N GLU A 147 -2.51 -0.64 -8.41
CA GLU A 147 -3.80 -0.01 -8.64
C GLU A 147 -4.22 0.70 -7.35
N ILE A 148 -4.61 1.96 -7.45
CA ILE A 148 -5.01 2.79 -6.32
C ILE A 148 -6.49 3.16 -6.50
N TYR A 149 -7.30 2.90 -5.48
CA TYR A 149 -8.71 3.27 -5.39
C TYR A 149 -8.87 4.22 -4.22
N LYS A 150 -9.22 5.48 -4.47
CA LYS A 150 -9.33 6.51 -3.43
C LYS A 150 -10.76 6.62 -2.90
N GLY A 151 -10.88 6.77 -1.57
CA GLY A 151 -12.16 6.86 -0.89
C GLY A 151 -12.98 5.56 -0.98
N ALA A 152 -14.27 5.65 -0.75
CA ALA A 152 -15.19 4.50 -0.75
C ALA A 152 -15.39 3.80 -2.11
N ASN A 153 -14.52 4.09 -3.10
CA ASN A 153 -14.50 3.42 -4.39
C ASN A 153 -13.94 1.99 -4.31
N ALA A 154 -13.38 1.62 -3.17
CA ALA A 154 -12.80 0.31 -2.89
C ALA A 154 -13.79 -0.69 -2.26
N LEU A 155 -15.11 -0.50 -2.39
CA LEU A 155 -16.17 -1.28 -1.73
C LEU A 155 -16.01 -2.81 -1.87
N ARG A 156 -15.54 -3.27 -3.05
CA ARG A 156 -15.31 -4.70 -3.32
C ARG A 156 -14.15 -5.28 -2.47
N PHE A 157 -13.27 -4.45 -1.97
CA PHE A 157 -12.04 -4.86 -1.28
C PHE A 157 -12.17 -4.94 0.24
N GLY A 158 -13.36 -4.76 0.79
CA GLY A 158 -13.62 -4.90 2.21
C GLY A 158 -14.26 -3.66 2.85
N GLY A 159 -14.49 -3.72 4.16
CA GLY A 159 -15.13 -2.63 4.92
C GLY A 159 -14.15 -1.57 5.43
N ASN A 160 -12.86 -1.88 5.53
CA ASN A 160 -11.84 -0.95 6.05
C ASN A 160 -11.22 -0.13 4.91
N THR A 161 -12.07 0.55 4.14
CA THR A 161 -11.69 1.26 2.91
C THR A 161 -12.23 2.69 2.84
N LEU A 162 -12.39 3.35 3.98
CA LEU A 162 -12.82 4.75 4.04
C LEU A 162 -11.89 5.66 3.23
N GLY A 163 -10.58 5.52 3.39
CA GLY A 163 -9.57 6.19 2.59
C GLY A 163 -9.36 5.56 1.22
N GLY A 164 -9.58 4.26 1.10
CA GLY A 164 -9.42 3.55 -0.17
C GLY A 164 -8.69 2.23 -0.09
N ALA A 165 -8.13 1.80 -1.24
CA ALA A 165 -7.32 0.58 -1.32
C ALA A 165 -6.13 0.75 -2.27
N ILE A 166 -5.05 0.06 -1.96
CA ILE A 166 -3.84 -0.08 -2.78
C ILE A 166 -3.70 -1.57 -3.12
N ASN A 167 -3.89 -1.92 -4.38
CA ASN A 167 -3.85 -3.30 -4.86
C ASN A 167 -2.60 -3.54 -5.70
N LEU A 168 -1.71 -4.39 -5.21
CA LEU A 168 -0.52 -4.80 -5.94
C LEU A 168 -0.86 -6.05 -6.77
N ILE A 169 -0.75 -5.95 -8.08
CA ILE A 169 -0.91 -7.07 -8.99
C ILE A 169 0.46 -7.66 -9.26
N THR A 170 0.64 -8.91 -8.85
CA THR A 170 1.93 -9.58 -8.93
C THR A 170 2.23 -10.14 -10.32
N LYS A 171 3.51 -10.39 -10.57
CA LYS A 171 3.99 -11.02 -11.81
C LYS A 171 3.61 -12.48 -11.89
N THR A 172 3.50 -12.95 -13.11
CA THR A 172 3.25 -14.34 -13.50
C THR A 172 4.35 -14.81 -14.45
N GLY A 173 4.34 -16.06 -14.86
CA GLY A 173 5.30 -16.59 -15.84
C GLY A 173 5.34 -15.85 -17.17
N TYR A 174 4.30 -15.08 -17.49
CA TYR A 174 4.21 -14.25 -18.71
C TYR A 174 4.94 -12.91 -18.60
N ASP A 175 5.31 -12.46 -17.38
CA ASP A 175 5.74 -11.09 -17.12
C ASP A 175 7.26 -10.95 -16.96
N ALA A 176 8.02 -12.05 -16.90
CA ALA A 176 9.47 -12.04 -16.76
C ALA A 176 10.20 -12.77 -17.90
N GLY A 177 11.50 -12.54 -18.01
CA GLY A 177 12.39 -13.30 -18.90
C GLY A 177 12.82 -14.63 -18.30
N LEU A 178 13.66 -15.38 -19.04
CA LEU A 178 14.28 -16.61 -18.53
C LEU A 178 15.09 -16.34 -17.26
N ILE A 179 15.82 -15.24 -17.24
CA ILE A 179 16.54 -14.74 -16.06
C ILE A 179 16.44 -13.21 -16.04
N GLU A 180 16.03 -12.65 -14.92
CA GLU A 180 16.13 -11.23 -14.62
C GLU A 180 17.00 -11.04 -13.38
N VAL A 181 18.01 -10.19 -13.47
CA VAL A 181 18.89 -9.81 -12.35
C VAL A 181 18.83 -8.31 -12.19
N ARG A 182 18.60 -7.85 -10.98
CA ARG A 182 18.72 -6.45 -10.63
C ARG A 182 19.54 -6.31 -9.36
N SER A 183 20.56 -5.44 -9.41
CA SER A 183 21.43 -5.14 -8.26
C SER A 183 21.50 -3.64 -8.07
N GLU A 184 21.34 -3.19 -6.84
CA GLU A 184 21.31 -1.79 -6.45
C GLU A 184 22.23 -1.57 -5.25
N ALA A 185 22.89 -0.41 -5.21
CA ALA A 185 23.70 0.01 -4.08
C ALA A 185 23.59 1.53 -3.88
N GLY A 186 23.85 2.01 -2.68
CA GLY A 186 23.77 3.43 -2.42
C GLY A 186 24.17 3.87 -1.02
N SER A 187 23.77 5.09 -0.69
CA SER A 187 24.03 5.72 0.60
C SER A 187 23.45 4.90 1.75
N PHE A 188 24.05 5.06 2.92
CA PHE A 188 23.62 4.45 4.19
C PHE A 188 23.64 2.92 4.16
N GLY A 189 24.65 2.33 3.49
CA GLY A 189 24.81 0.89 3.39
C GLY A 189 23.72 0.18 2.57
N PHE A 190 22.91 0.93 1.79
CA PHE A 190 21.85 0.32 1.01
C PHE A 190 22.41 -0.62 -0.06
N PHE A 191 21.95 -1.87 -0.01
CA PHE A 191 22.24 -2.88 -0.99
C PHE A 191 21.00 -3.74 -1.23
N LYS A 192 20.59 -3.90 -2.49
CA LYS A 192 19.43 -4.72 -2.87
C LYS A 192 19.77 -5.58 -4.07
N ASN A 193 19.51 -6.87 -3.98
CA ASN A 193 19.59 -7.80 -5.10
C ASN A 193 18.23 -8.43 -5.34
N HIS A 194 17.87 -8.54 -6.59
CA HIS A 194 16.66 -9.24 -7.03
C HIS A 194 17.00 -10.16 -8.19
N LEU A 195 16.62 -11.42 -8.07
CA LEU A 195 16.74 -12.44 -9.11
C LEU A 195 15.35 -12.99 -9.40
N ALA A 196 14.93 -12.99 -10.67
CA ALA A 196 13.65 -13.54 -11.06
C ALA A 196 13.74 -14.39 -12.33
N THR A 197 12.75 -15.28 -12.48
CA THR A 197 12.53 -16.07 -13.70
C THR A 197 11.04 -16.17 -13.97
N GLY A 198 10.65 -16.09 -15.23
CA GLY A 198 9.29 -16.32 -15.71
C GLY A 198 9.30 -17.28 -16.89
N GLN A 199 8.47 -18.33 -16.83
CA GLN A 199 8.43 -19.37 -17.86
C GLN A 199 6.99 -19.75 -18.17
N VAL A 200 6.76 -20.09 -19.45
CA VAL A 200 5.48 -20.59 -19.95
C VAL A 200 5.68 -21.89 -20.71
N TYR A 201 5.04 -22.96 -20.25
CA TYR A 201 5.11 -24.30 -20.86
C TYR A 201 3.70 -24.79 -21.19
N GLY A 202 3.24 -24.58 -22.41
CA GLY A 202 1.89 -24.92 -22.83
C GLY A 202 0.84 -24.23 -21.97
N PRO A 203 -0.01 -25.00 -21.23
CA PRO A 203 -1.02 -24.40 -20.34
C PRO A 203 -0.49 -23.96 -18.96
N PHE A 204 0.76 -24.24 -18.65
CA PHE A 204 1.40 -23.93 -17.37
C PHE A 204 2.29 -22.69 -17.48
N ASP A 205 2.22 -21.83 -16.51
CA ASP A 205 3.15 -20.71 -16.32
C ASP A 205 3.72 -20.70 -14.89
N LEU A 206 4.97 -20.25 -14.74
CA LEU A 206 5.67 -20.18 -13.47
C LEU A 206 6.47 -18.88 -13.39
N TYR A 207 6.36 -18.20 -12.26
CA TYR A 207 7.22 -17.09 -11.85
C TYR A 207 7.88 -17.42 -10.52
N LEU A 208 9.16 -17.04 -10.36
CA LEU A 208 9.90 -17.06 -9.12
C LEU A 208 10.74 -15.78 -9.00
N GLY A 209 10.61 -15.08 -7.88
CA GLY A 209 11.40 -13.91 -7.50
C GLY A 209 12.08 -14.14 -6.15
N LEU A 210 13.33 -13.71 -6.04
CA LEU A 210 14.15 -13.78 -4.83
C LEU A 210 14.76 -12.40 -4.60
N THR A 211 14.54 -11.83 -3.42
CA THR A 211 15.08 -10.50 -3.07
C THR A 211 15.83 -10.55 -1.75
N ASP A 212 17.00 -9.91 -1.72
CA ASP A 212 17.80 -9.66 -0.52
C ASP A 212 18.07 -8.16 -0.42
N VAL A 213 17.78 -7.56 0.76
CA VAL A 213 17.95 -6.13 1.03
C VAL A 213 18.69 -5.97 2.33
N GLU A 214 19.74 -5.15 2.31
CA GLU A 214 20.46 -4.71 3.49
C GLU A 214 20.56 -3.18 3.49
N LEU A 215 20.51 -2.57 4.66
CA LEU A 215 20.55 -1.13 4.87
C LEU A 215 21.11 -0.84 6.26
N ASP A 216 22.20 -0.06 6.37
CA ASP A 216 22.68 0.43 7.68
C ASP A 216 21.77 1.53 8.24
N GLY A 217 21.10 2.28 7.34
CA GLY A 217 20.22 3.38 7.67
C GLY A 217 20.93 4.73 7.90
N TYR A 218 20.16 5.80 7.81
CA TYR A 218 20.63 7.17 8.03
C TYR A 218 20.83 7.49 9.52
N ARG A 219 19.95 6.93 10.36
CA ARG A 219 19.93 7.18 11.80
C ARG A 219 20.71 6.09 12.56
N ASP A 220 21.20 6.45 13.74
CA ASP A 220 21.73 5.45 14.66
C ASP A 220 20.63 4.43 15.02
N HIS A 221 20.96 3.15 15.07
CA HIS A 221 20.02 2.08 15.38
C HIS A 221 18.83 2.00 14.40
N SER A 222 19.11 2.06 13.09
CA SER A 222 18.13 1.95 12.01
C SER A 222 18.53 0.95 10.91
N ASP A 223 19.43 0.05 11.23
CA ASP A 223 19.86 -1.00 10.31
C ASP A 223 18.75 -2.03 10.08
N GLN A 224 18.72 -2.57 8.87
CA GLN A 224 17.65 -3.45 8.41
C GLN A 224 18.19 -4.54 7.49
N MET A 225 17.58 -5.71 7.55
CA MET A 225 17.79 -6.82 6.63
C MET A 225 16.45 -7.44 6.25
N ARG A 226 16.23 -7.65 4.93
CA ARG A 226 15.02 -8.32 4.44
C ARG A 226 15.36 -9.34 3.37
N ARG A 227 14.78 -10.51 3.49
CA ARG A 227 14.85 -11.57 2.49
C ARG A 227 13.46 -12.00 2.10
N ARG A 228 13.19 -11.99 0.80
CA ARG A 228 11.86 -12.26 0.27
C ARG A 228 11.93 -13.31 -0.82
N VAL A 229 10.96 -14.21 -0.83
CA VAL A 229 10.73 -15.19 -1.89
C VAL A 229 9.28 -15.05 -2.32
N TYR A 230 9.07 -14.87 -3.60
CA TYR A 230 7.75 -14.92 -4.20
C TYR A 230 7.72 -15.95 -5.32
N SER A 231 6.67 -16.76 -5.39
CA SER A 231 6.42 -17.66 -6.51
C SER A 231 4.95 -17.68 -6.90
N SER A 232 4.68 -17.84 -8.19
CA SER A 232 3.35 -17.93 -8.76
C SER A 232 3.32 -19.00 -9.84
N GLY A 233 2.49 -20.03 -9.67
CA GLY A 233 2.27 -21.09 -10.64
C GLY A 233 0.83 -21.08 -11.16
N GLY A 234 0.66 -20.93 -12.47
CA GLY A 234 -0.64 -20.91 -13.14
C GLY A 234 -0.86 -22.11 -14.05
N TYR A 235 -2.08 -22.64 -14.12
CA TYR A 235 -2.48 -23.67 -15.05
C TYR A 235 -3.81 -23.34 -15.70
N ARG A 236 -3.85 -23.38 -17.04
CA ARG A 236 -5.07 -23.17 -17.82
C ARG A 236 -5.66 -24.49 -18.28
N LEU A 237 -6.82 -24.84 -17.76
CA LEU A 237 -7.59 -26.02 -18.12
C LEU A 237 -8.26 -25.86 -19.51
N PRO A 238 -8.55 -26.98 -20.21
CA PRO A 238 -9.46 -26.95 -21.33
C PRO A 238 -10.81 -26.33 -20.92
N GLY A 239 -11.39 -25.47 -21.75
CA GLY A 239 -12.59 -24.68 -21.40
C GLY A 239 -12.31 -23.32 -20.77
N GLY A 240 -11.02 -22.97 -20.53
CA GLY A 240 -10.61 -21.63 -20.15
C GLY A 240 -10.58 -21.35 -18.65
N THR A 241 -10.89 -22.31 -17.80
CA THR A 241 -10.66 -22.21 -16.35
C THR A 241 -9.18 -22.04 -16.06
N THR A 242 -8.82 -21.08 -15.24
CA THR A 242 -7.44 -20.86 -14.75
C THR A 242 -7.38 -21.17 -13.27
N VAL A 243 -6.36 -21.92 -12.86
CA VAL A 243 -6.01 -22.19 -11.46
C VAL A 243 -4.63 -21.62 -11.21
N ARG A 244 -4.46 -20.85 -10.14
CA ARG A 244 -3.17 -20.26 -9.77
C ARG A 244 -2.89 -20.44 -8.30
N PHE A 245 -1.66 -20.81 -7.99
CA PHE A 245 -1.15 -20.90 -6.64
C PHE A 245 0.01 -19.92 -6.47
N ASP A 246 -0.03 -19.14 -5.40
CA ASP A 246 0.99 -18.16 -5.03
C ASP A 246 1.56 -18.48 -3.66
N LEU A 247 2.87 -18.31 -3.51
CA LEU A 247 3.59 -18.46 -2.25
C LEU A 247 4.51 -17.27 -2.03
N ASN A 248 4.40 -16.65 -0.85
CA ASN A 248 5.32 -15.61 -0.38
C ASN A 248 5.98 -16.08 0.92
N TYR A 249 7.27 -15.83 1.06
CA TYR A 249 8.02 -15.93 2.31
C TYR A 249 8.83 -14.65 2.50
N VAL A 250 8.77 -14.11 3.70
CA VAL A 250 9.56 -12.92 4.08
C VAL A 250 10.17 -13.16 5.44
N ARG A 251 11.44 -12.83 5.56
CA ARG A 251 12.13 -12.63 6.82
C ARG A 251 12.59 -11.18 6.89
N SER A 252 12.17 -10.46 7.92
CA SER A 252 12.53 -9.06 8.16
C SER A 252 13.16 -8.91 9.54
N GLN A 253 14.21 -8.11 9.60
CA GLN A 253 14.83 -7.64 10.83
C GLN A 253 15.06 -6.14 10.70
N GLU A 254 14.60 -5.37 11.67
CA GLU A 254 14.65 -3.91 11.61
C GLU A 254 14.86 -3.32 13.00
N ASN A 255 15.91 -2.52 13.17
CA ASN A 255 16.13 -1.74 14.36
C ASN A 255 15.35 -0.41 14.33
N LEU A 256 14.85 0.03 15.49
CA LEU A 256 13.94 1.15 15.62
C LEU A 256 14.59 2.32 16.38
N PRO A 257 14.97 3.41 15.71
CA PRO A 257 15.64 4.55 16.34
C PRO A 257 14.74 5.39 17.25
N GLY A 258 13.39 5.32 17.08
CA GLY A 258 12.42 6.12 17.80
C GLY A 258 12.30 7.57 17.31
N ALA A 259 11.26 8.27 17.76
CA ALA A 259 10.98 9.66 17.40
C ALA A 259 11.73 10.66 18.30
N LEU A 260 11.99 11.86 17.79
CA LEU A 260 12.73 12.93 18.45
C LEU A 260 11.80 14.07 18.89
N THR A 261 12.23 14.83 19.89
CA THR A 261 11.69 16.17 20.17
C THR A 261 12.27 17.17 19.18
N GLN A 262 11.67 18.36 19.04
CA GLN A 262 12.21 19.41 18.16
C GLN A 262 13.66 19.82 18.51
N PRO A 263 14.03 20.07 19.79
CA PRO A 263 15.43 20.40 20.12
C PRO A 263 16.43 19.29 19.79
N GLU A 264 16.01 18.06 19.79
CA GLU A 264 16.86 16.91 19.44
C GLU A 264 17.04 16.78 17.94
N LEU A 265 15.96 16.95 17.18
CA LEU A 265 15.98 17.04 15.73
C LEU A 265 16.91 18.15 15.23
N ASP A 266 16.83 19.33 15.86
CA ASP A 266 17.64 20.50 15.48
C ASP A 266 19.13 20.29 15.79
N ARG A 267 19.44 19.54 16.86
CA ARG A 267 20.82 19.27 17.27
C ARG A 267 21.49 18.17 16.46
N ASP A 268 20.80 17.06 16.27
CA ASP A 268 21.32 15.89 15.57
C ASP A 268 20.20 15.00 15.07
N PRO A 269 19.79 15.13 13.80
CA PRO A 269 18.71 14.32 13.22
C PRO A 269 19.07 12.83 13.08
N ARG A 270 20.34 12.46 13.20
CA ARG A 270 20.79 11.06 13.04
C ARG A 270 20.67 10.25 14.32
N ARG A 271 20.62 10.90 15.46
CA ARG A 271 20.58 10.19 16.74
C ARG A 271 19.37 9.26 16.89
N ALA A 272 19.55 8.15 17.60
CA ALA A 272 18.44 7.37 18.12
C ALA A 272 17.70 8.13 19.24
N ASP A 273 16.62 7.56 19.74
CA ASP A 273 15.85 8.10 20.88
C ASP A 273 16.74 8.64 21.99
N PRO A 274 16.42 9.81 22.54
CA PRO A 274 17.36 10.59 23.37
C PRO A 274 17.75 10.00 24.70
N ALA A 275 16.94 9.27 25.33
CA ALA A 275 17.37 8.56 26.52
C ALA A 275 18.24 7.35 26.11
N ASN A 276 18.54 7.23 24.81
CA ASN A 276 19.03 6.03 24.16
C ASN A 276 18.18 4.82 24.60
N LEU A 277 16.91 5.08 24.87
CA LEU A 277 16.04 4.07 25.44
C LEU A 277 15.81 2.98 24.40
N ASN A 278 15.54 3.37 23.16
CA ASN A 278 15.39 2.41 22.08
C ASN A 278 16.69 1.65 21.82
N LEU A 279 17.84 2.34 21.76
CA LEU A 279 19.14 1.70 21.59
C LEU A 279 19.49 0.78 22.78
N ARG A 280 19.30 1.26 24.02
CA ARG A 280 19.59 0.48 25.23
C ARG A 280 18.67 -0.72 25.39
N MET A 281 17.40 -0.60 25.05
CA MET A 281 16.40 -1.64 25.08
C MET A 281 16.38 -2.48 23.79
N LYS A 282 17.28 -2.18 22.85
CA LYS A 282 17.39 -2.84 21.53
C LYS A 282 16.06 -2.93 20.83
N ALA A 283 15.38 -1.79 20.75
CA ALA A 283 14.09 -1.72 20.08
C ALA A 283 14.22 -2.17 18.61
N ALA A 284 13.47 -3.18 18.24
CA ALA A 284 13.54 -3.83 16.95
C ALA A 284 12.18 -4.36 16.54
N ARG A 285 12.05 -4.75 15.28
CA ARG A 285 10.89 -5.43 14.75
C ARG A 285 11.34 -6.55 13.82
N ASP A 286 11.36 -7.75 14.34
CA ASP A 286 11.82 -8.95 13.66
C ASP A 286 10.63 -9.87 13.40
N TYR A 287 10.45 -10.34 12.17
CA TYR A 287 9.38 -11.29 11.88
C TYR A 287 9.70 -12.24 10.72
N ASP A 288 9.10 -13.40 10.77
CA ASP A 288 8.95 -14.32 9.66
C ASP A 288 7.48 -14.32 9.19
N TYR A 289 7.25 -14.20 7.88
CA TYR A 289 5.92 -14.19 7.28
C TYR A 289 5.82 -15.18 6.13
N VAL A 290 4.73 -15.95 6.11
CA VAL A 290 4.41 -16.90 5.02
C VAL A 290 2.99 -16.66 4.56
N ARG A 291 2.77 -16.58 3.25
CA ARG A 291 1.45 -16.53 2.63
C ARG A 291 1.34 -17.56 1.53
N GLY A 292 0.29 -18.37 1.57
CA GLY A 292 -0.15 -19.21 0.46
C GLY A 292 -1.51 -18.74 -0.04
N ALA A 293 -1.69 -18.62 -1.36
CA ALA A 293 -2.98 -18.27 -1.95
C ALA A 293 -3.31 -19.17 -3.14
N LEU A 294 -4.59 -19.50 -3.30
CA LEU A 294 -5.13 -20.26 -4.43
C LEU A 294 -6.27 -19.48 -5.05
N THR A 295 -6.22 -19.30 -6.37
CA THR A 295 -7.30 -18.67 -7.13
C THR A 295 -7.77 -19.58 -8.26
N VAL A 296 -9.08 -19.65 -8.45
CA VAL A 296 -9.73 -20.38 -9.54
C VAL A 296 -10.68 -19.42 -10.25
N ARG A 297 -10.47 -19.22 -11.54
CA ARG A 297 -11.31 -18.37 -12.37
C ARG A 297 -11.89 -19.20 -13.50
N THR A 298 -13.21 -19.28 -13.57
CA THR A 298 -13.96 -20.11 -14.52
C THR A 298 -14.91 -19.24 -15.37
N PRO A 299 -14.71 -19.12 -16.68
CA PRO A 299 -15.73 -18.57 -17.55
C PRO A 299 -16.92 -19.54 -17.63
N LEU A 300 -18.08 -19.10 -17.15
CA LEU A 300 -19.32 -19.89 -17.23
C LEU A 300 -20.00 -19.73 -18.60
N SER A 301 -19.82 -18.57 -19.22
CA SER A 301 -20.26 -18.25 -20.59
C SER A 301 -19.38 -17.12 -21.15
N GLU A 302 -19.71 -16.60 -22.34
CA GLU A 302 -19.00 -15.43 -22.92
C GLU A 302 -19.14 -14.19 -22.05
N THR A 303 -20.24 -14.05 -21.30
CA THR A 303 -20.55 -12.86 -20.49
C THR A 303 -20.45 -13.12 -18.98
N GLN A 304 -20.27 -14.36 -18.54
CA GLN A 304 -20.28 -14.70 -17.12
C GLN A 304 -18.98 -15.34 -16.67
N THR A 305 -18.46 -14.88 -15.54
CA THR A 305 -17.25 -15.44 -14.92
C THR A 305 -17.51 -15.67 -13.44
N LEU A 306 -17.10 -16.84 -12.96
CA LEU A 306 -17.06 -17.17 -11.54
C LEU A 306 -15.58 -17.21 -11.10
N GLU A 307 -15.29 -16.53 -10.02
CA GLU A 307 -13.96 -16.48 -9.42
C GLU A 307 -14.07 -16.90 -7.96
N TRP A 308 -13.22 -17.84 -7.58
CA TRP A 308 -13.03 -18.22 -6.19
C TRP A 308 -11.57 -18.10 -5.83
N GLY A 309 -11.32 -17.52 -4.68
CA GLY A 309 -9.98 -17.39 -4.15
C GLY A 309 -9.93 -17.64 -2.66
N THR A 310 -8.81 -18.14 -2.17
CA THR A 310 -8.54 -18.33 -0.76
C THR A 310 -7.07 -18.11 -0.45
N GLN A 311 -6.77 -17.61 0.75
CA GLN A 311 -5.40 -17.47 1.23
C GLN A 311 -5.28 -17.81 2.72
N LEU A 312 -4.08 -18.20 3.11
CA LEU A 312 -3.64 -18.39 4.48
C LEU A 312 -2.33 -17.65 4.70
N ASN A 313 -2.26 -16.86 5.76
CA ASN A 313 -1.08 -16.13 6.17
C ASN A 313 -0.65 -16.60 7.56
N TYR A 314 0.65 -16.69 7.78
CA TYR A 314 1.29 -16.92 9.07
C TYR A 314 2.33 -15.83 9.30
N GLN A 315 2.34 -15.25 10.49
CA GLN A 315 3.38 -14.31 10.93
C GLN A 315 3.82 -14.69 12.34
N ASP A 316 5.14 -14.68 12.54
CA ASP A 316 5.79 -14.82 13.83
C ASP A 316 6.61 -13.57 14.08
N LEU A 317 6.22 -12.77 15.07
CA LEU A 317 6.75 -11.44 15.36
C LEU A 317 7.45 -11.44 16.71
N HIS A 318 8.72 -11.01 16.71
CA HIS A 318 9.47 -10.63 17.91
C HIS A 318 9.76 -9.12 17.87
N HIS A 319 9.16 -8.37 18.81
CA HIS A 319 9.16 -6.91 18.73
C HIS A 319 9.53 -6.29 20.09
N PRO A 320 10.83 -6.23 20.43
CA PRO A 320 11.29 -5.49 21.59
C PRO A 320 11.08 -3.98 21.37
N LEU A 321 10.37 -3.38 22.32
CA LEU A 321 10.12 -1.94 22.42
C LEU A 321 10.75 -1.39 23.69
N SER A 322 10.84 -0.08 23.82
CA SER A 322 11.42 0.55 25.00
C SER A 322 10.71 0.19 26.33
N PHE A 323 9.47 -0.25 26.26
CA PHE A 323 8.60 -0.53 27.42
C PHE A 323 8.16 -1.99 27.55
N ALA A 324 8.27 -2.80 26.49
CA ALA A 324 7.86 -4.20 26.47
C ALA A 324 8.59 -4.97 25.37
N VAL A 325 8.55 -6.30 25.44
CA VAL A 325 8.77 -7.18 24.29
C VAL A 325 7.42 -7.77 23.91
N ILE A 326 7.01 -7.61 22.67
CA ILE A 326 5.81 -8.18 22.10
C ILE A 326 6.23 -9.40 21.27
N ASP A 327 5.72 -10.57 21.65
CA ASP A 327 5.91 -11.82 20.91
C ASP A 327 4.55 -12.30 20.42
N ASP A 328 4.30 -12.13 19.14
CA ASP A 328 3.00 -12.43 18.54
C ASP A 328 3.11 -13.52 17.48
N THR A 329 2.19 -14.47 17.53
CA THR A 329 1.99 -15.43 16.44
C THR A 329 0.60 -15.22 15.84
N THR A 330 0.53 -14.86 14.56
CA THR A 330 -0.72 -14.51 13.89
C THR A 330 -0.99 -15.47 12.74
N TYR A 331 -2.22 -15.97 12.67
CA TYR A 331 -2.80 -16.72 11.55
C TYR A 331 -3.96 -15.93 10.98
N SER A 332 -3.89 -15.58 9.69
CA SER A 332 -4.98 -14.92 8.99
C SER A 332 -5.38 -15.73 7.77
N TYR A 333 -6.67 -15.83 7.52
CA TYR A 333 -7.21 -16.58 6.38
C TYR A 333 -8.37 -15.79 5.77
N SER A 334 -8.47 -15.83 4.46
CA SER A 334 -9.58 -15.23 3.75
C SER A 334 -10.03 -16.10 2.58
N THR A 335 -11.31 -15.98 2.24
CA THR A 335 -11.86 -16.57 1.03
C THR A 335 -12.89 -15.65 0.41
N GLU A 336 -12.94 -15.63 -0.90
CA GLU A 336 -13.91 -14.86 -1.69
C GLU A 336 -14.50 -15.73 -2.80
N LEU A 337 -15.81 -15.63 -2.97
CA LEU A 337 -16.50 -16.12 -4.16
C LEU A 337 -17.12 -14.92 -4.87
N ARG A 338 -16.73 -14.67 -6.12
CA ARG A 338 -17.18 -13.53 -6.92
C ARG A 338 -17.78 -13.99 -8.24
N TRP A 339 -19.00 -13.54 -8.52
CA TRP A 339 -19.66 -13.75 -9.80
C TRP A 339 -19.77 -12.43 -10.54
N ILE A 340 -19.35 -12.44 -11.79
CA ILE A 340 -19.39 -11.28 -12.68
C ILE A 340 -20.25 -11.64 -13.88
N ASN A 341 -21.24 -10.78 -14.18
CA ASN A 341 -22.12 -10.92 -15.32
C ASN A 341 -22.08 -9.64 -16.16
N ALA A 342 -21.59 -9.74 -17.37
CA ALA A 342 -21.51 -8.66 -18.36
C ALA A 342 -22.58 -8.79 -19.47
N ALA A 343 -23.62 -9.60 -19.26
CA ALA A 343 -24.75 -9.70 -20.20
C ALA A 343 -25.47 -8.35 -20.29
N PRO A 344 -25.88 -7.91 -21.51
CA PRO A 344 -26.69 -6.71 -21.66
C PRO A 344 -27.96 -6.76 -20.83
N LEU A 345 -28.37 -5.61 -20.29
CA LEU A 345 -29.64 -5.43 -19.58
C LEU A 345 -30.49 -4.41 -20.36
N PHE A 346 -31.67 -4.82 -20.85
CA PHE A 346 -32.55 -3.98 -21.70
C PHE A 346 -31.80 -3.37 -22.91
N ASP A 347 -30.97 -4.19 -23.59
CA ASP A 347 -30.14 -3.80 -24.73
C ASP A 347 -29.06 -2.74 -24.41
N HIS A 348 -28.81 -2.46 -23.13
CA HIS A 348 -27.75 -1.58 -22.63
C HIS A 348 -26.55 -2.41 -22.15
N GLY A 349 -25.35 -1.87 -22.34
CA GLY A 349 -24.15 -2.45 -21.73
C GLY A 349 -24.31 -2.51 -20.21
N ASN A 350 -24.02 -3.67 -19.63
CA ASN A 350 -24.23 -3.90 -18.20
C ASN A 350 -23.11 -4.74 -17.61
N ARG A 351 -22.76 -4.48 -16.35
CA ARG A 351 -21.85 -5.31 -15.58
C ARG A 351 -22.31 -5.39 -14.14
N LEU A 352 -22.81 -6.56 -13.75
CA LEU A 352 -23.16 -6.88 -12.37
C LEU A 352 -22.03 -7.70 -11.75
N THR A 353 -21.55 -7.27 -10.60
CA THR A 353 -20.59 -8.02 -9.78
C THR A 353 -21.21 -8.30 -8.42
N VAL A 354 -21.22 -9.54 -8.00
CA VAL A 354 -21.68 -9.98 -6.67
C VAL A 354 -20.56 -10.81 -6.03
N GLY A 355 -20.25 -10.52 -4.78
CA GLY A 355 -19.20 -11.24 -4.06
C GLY A 355 -19.54 -11.50 -2.62
N LEU A 356 -19.18 -12.69 -2.15
CA LEU A 356 -19.23 -13.13 -0.76
C LEU A 356 -17.80 -13.31 -0.26
N GLN A 357 -17.47 -12.69 0.87
CA GLN A 357 -16.15 -12.67 1.46
C GLN A 357 -16.19 -13.13 2.90
N TYR A 358 -15.17 -13.86 3.31
CA TYR A 358 -14.90 -14.16 4.71
C TYR A 358 -13.43 -13.91 5.03
N PHE A 359 -13.18 -13.21 6.12
CA PHE A 359 -11.86 -12.95 6.67
C PHE A 359 -11.83 -13.37 8.14
N GLY A 360 -10.80 -14.09 8.55
CA GLY A 360 -10.57 -14.49 9.91
C GLY A 360 -9.13 -14.30 10.33
N THR A 361 -8.92 -13.87 11.58
CA THR A 361 -7.59 -13.77 12.20
C THR A 361 -7.62 -14.42 13.58
N ARG A 362 -6.55 -15.10 13.90
CA ARG A 362 -6.25 -15.69 15.20
C ARG A 362 -4.83 -15.29 15.57
N GLN A 363 -4.69 -14.53 16.67
CA GLN A 363 -3.40 -14.06 17.15
C GLN A 363 -3.20 -14.52 18.58
N ILE A 364 -2.04 -15.08 18.87
CA ILE A 364 -1.51 -15.25 20.21
C ILE A 364 -0.67 -14.02 20.47
N ASP A 365 -1.08 -13.20 21.44
CA ASP A 365 -0.45 -11.92 21.79
C ASP A 365 0.13 -12.06 23.21
N ALA A 366 1.46 -12.13 23.29
CA ALA A 366 2.18 -12.26 24.54
C ALA A 366 3.16 -11.09 24.72
N ASN A 367 3.03 -10.37 25.85
CA ASN A 367 3.92 -9.26 26.17
C ASN A 367 4.75 -9.59 27.41
N PHE A 368 6.01 -9.12 27.37
CA PHE A 368 6.97 -9.31 28.44
C PHE A 368 7.62 -7.97 28.79
N THR A 369 8.16 -7.86 30.00
CA THR A 369 9.08 -6.76 30.30
C THR A 369 10.35 -6.89 29.47
N ASN A 370 10.89 -5.77 28.99
CA ASN A 370 12.10 -5.74 28.20
C ASN A 370 13.36 -5.59 29.06
N VAL A 371 14.30 -6.52 28.92
CA VAL A 371 15.65 -6.43 29.51
C VAL A 371 16.69 -6.48 28.38
N ALA A 372 17.08 -5.32 27.90
CA ALA A 372 18.07 -5.15 26.82
C ALA A 372 17.76 -5.97 25.54
N GLY A 373 16.50 -6.00 25.14
CA GLY A 373 16.00 -6.70 23.95
C GLY A 373 15.47 -8.11 24.22
N ALA A 374 15.67 -8.64 25.43
CA ALA A 374 15.19 -9.97 25.79
C ALA A 374 13.89 -9.92 26.59
N PRO A 375 12.93 -10.81 26.33
CA PRO A 375 11.73 -10.97 27.14
C PRO A 375 12.11 -11.50 28.53
N ALA A 376 11.54 -10.92 29.60
CA ALA A 376 11.81 -11.32 30.98
C ALA A 376 10.54 -11.80 31.70
N VAL A 377 9.73 -10.89 32.23
CA VAL A 377 8.51 -11.26 32.98
C VAL A 377 7.31 -11.10 32.03
N LEU A 378 6.47 -12.14 31.99
CA LEU A 378 5.20 -12.09 31.23
C LEU A 378 4.28 -11.04 31.88
N THR A 379 3.73 -10.15 31.09
CA THR A 379 2.84 -9.05 31.51
C THR A 379 1.47 -9.10 30.84
N LYS A 380 1.33 -9.87 29.75
CA LYS A 380 0.08 -10.06 29.01
C LYS A 380 0.17 -11.38 28.25
N ASN A 381 -0.91 -12.14 28.22
CA ASN A 381 -1.06 -13.29 27.33
C ASN A 381 -2.54 -13.44 26.97
N GLN A 382 -2.87 -13.24 25.72
CA GLN A 382 -4.26 -13.31 25.27
C GLN A 382 -4.36 -13.95 23.89
N PHE A 383 -5.53 -14.40 23.55
CA PHE A 383 -5.88 -14.93 22.24
C PHE A 383 -6.87 -13.97 21.58
N ASN A 384 -6.40 -13.25 20.60
CA ASN A 384 -7.16 -12.25 19.85
C ASN A 384 -7.82 -12.90 18.62
N ILE A 385 -9.11 -12.67 18.44
CA ILE A 385 -9.90 -13.26 17.37
C ILE A 385 -10.67 -12.15 16.65
N ALA A 386 -10.50 -12.07 15.34
CA ALA A 386 -11.32 -11.22 14.49
C ALA A 386 -11.95 -12.04 13.38
N ASN A 387 -13.22 -11.82 13.10
CA ASN A 387 -13.89 -12.37 11.93
C ASN A 387 -14.68 -11.28 11.23
N THR A 388 -14.78 -11.38 9.92
CA THR A 388 -15.58 -10.49 9.09
C THR A 388 -16.19 -11.28 7.94
N VAL A 389 -17.51 -11.25 7.81
CA VAL A 389 -18.28 -11.76 6.67
C VAL A 389 -18.85 -10.57 5.92
N GLY A 390 -18.64 -10.50 4.62
CA GLY A 390 -19.15 -9.43 3.77
C GLY A 390 -19.85 -9.97 2.52
N LEU A 391 -21.01 -9.42 2.22
CA LEU A 391 -21.70 -9.62 0.94
C LEU A 391 -21.78 -8.26 0.24
N TYR A 392 -21.33 -8.19 -1.00
CA TYR A 392 -21.41 -6.98 -1.79
C TYR A 392 -22.02 -7.23 -3.17
N ALA A 393 -22.65 -6.19 -3.70
CA ALA A 393 -23.09 -6.18 -5.09
C ALA A 393 -22.89 -4.79 -5.67
N GLU A 394 -22.49 -4.74 -6.93
CA GLU A 394 -22.38 -3.51 -7.70
C GLU A 394 -22.86 -3.75 -9.13
N ASN A 395 -23.67 -2.85 -9.63
CA ASN A 395 -24.11 -2.83 -11.02
C ASN A 395 -23.65 -1.56 -11.71
N GLN A 396 -23.06 -1.71 -12.88
CA GLN A 396 -22.65 -0.64 -13.80
C GLN A 396 -23.52 -0.77 -15.06
N LEU A 397 -24.41 0.20 -15.29
CA LEU A 397 -25.31 0.21 -16.44
C LEU A 397 -24.98 1.37 -17.36
N ASP A 398 -24.64 1.07 -18.61
CA ASP A 398 -24.45 2.06 -19.68
C ASP A 398 -25.84 2.56 -20.15
N VAL A 399 -26.41 3.56 -19.45
CA VAL A 399 -27.70 4.17 -19.79
C VAL A 399 -27.68 4.76 -21.18
N THR A 400 -26.54 5.29 -21.59
CA THR A 400 -26.22 5.67 -22.96
C THR A 400 -24.76 5.28 -23.27
N PRO A 401 -24.30 5.27 -24.53
CA PRO A 401 -22.89 5.03 -24.84
C PRO A 401 -21.92 5.99 -24.14
N ALA A 402 -22.39 7.15 -23.71
CA ALA A 402 -21.59 8.17 -23.04
C ALA A 402 -21.76 8.20 -21.51
N PHE A 403 -22.83 7.62 -20.97
CA PHE A 403 -23.19 7.76 -19.56
C PHE A 403 -23.42 6.39 -18.91
N THR A 404 -22.61 6.06 -17.93
CA THR A 404 -22.70 4.86 -17.10
C THR A 404 -23.21 5.26 -15.69
N ALA A 405 -24.31 4.68 -15.26
CA ALA A 405 -24.78 4.76 -13.87
C ALA A 405 -24.23 3.57 -13.07
N ILE A 406 -23.80 3.83 -11.85
CA ILE A 406 -23.24 2.83 -10.95
C ILE A 406 -24.02 2.86 -9.64
N VAL A 407 -24.50 1.69 -9.20
CA VAL A 407 -25.15 1.52 -7.90
C VAL A 407 -24.61 0.25 -7.26
N GLY A 408 -24.29 0.33 -5.99
CA GLY A 408 -23.77 -0.81 -5.24
C GLY A 408 -23.98 -0.67 -3.74
N GLY A 409 -23.63 -1.72 -3.04
CA GLY A 409 -23.66 -1.74 -1.59
C GLY A 409 -22.93 -2.96 -1.04
N ARG A 410 -22.52 -2.86 0.23
CA ARG A 410 -21.88 -3.92 1.00
C ARG A 410 -22.57 -4.05 2.36
N GLY A 411 -23.09 -5.24 2.65
CA GLY A 411 -23.45 -5.67 4.00
C GLY A 411 -22.26 -6.39 4.65
N GLN A 412 -21.99 -6.12 5.92
CA GLN A 412 -20.86 -6.70 6.64
C GLN A 412 -21.24 -7.00 8.08
N TYR A 413 -20.87 -8.18 8.57
CA TYR A 413 -20.88 -8.57 9.96
C TYR A 413 -19.47 -8.85 10.43
N SER A 414 -19.03 -8.21 11.51
CA SER A 414 -17.70 -8.32 12.06
C SER A 414 -17.73 -8.64 13.54
N THR A 415 -16.87 -9.53 14.01
CA THR A 415 -16.70 -9.83 15.44
C THR A 415 -15.26 -9.54 15.88
N ARG A 416 -15.13 -9.10 17.12
CA ARG A 416 -13.86 -8.96 17.83
C ARG A 416 -13.99 -9.68 19.14
N GLU A 417 -13.04 -10.54 19.47
CA GLU A 417 -13.04 -11.34 20.70
C GLU A 417 -11.63 -11.39 21.28
N VAL A 418 -11.52 -11.17 22.55
CA VAL A 418 -10.30 -11.37 23.35
C VAL A 418 -10.57 -12.46 24.34
N ARG A 419 -9.72 -13.47 24.40
CA ARG A 419 -9.68 -14.49 25.44
C ARG A 419 -8.42 -14.32 26.23
N ASP A 420 -8.58 -13.82 27.42
CA ASP A 420 -7.48 -13.66 28.37
C ASP A 420 -6.97 -15.05 28.81
N ARG A 421 -5.65 -15.18 28.84
CA ARG A 421 -4.92 -16.37 29.26
C ARG A 421 -3.93 -16.10 30.37
N PHE A 422 -3.82 -14.84 30.79
CA PHE A 422 -2.96 -14.38 31.88
C PHE A 422 -3.80 -13.94 33.05
N LEU A 423 -4.32 -14.92 33.81
CA LEU A 423 -5.32 -14.72 34.85
C LEU A 423 -4.70 -14.40 36.23
N ARG A 424 -3.46 -13.93 36.32
CA ARG A 424 -2.76 -13.56 37.54
C ARG A 424 -2.00 -12.24 37.41
N ASP A 425 -2.71 -11.22 36.93
CA ASP A 425 -2.13 -9.93 36.60
C ASP A 425 -2.44 -8.82 37.62
N GLY A 426 -3.25 -9.12 38.62
CA GLY A 426 -3.64 -8.17 39.66
C GLY A 426 -2.70 -8.13 40.88
N PRO A 427 -2.78 -7.06 41.70
CA PRO A 427 -2.03 -6.97 42.94
C PRO A 427 -2.41 -8.11 43.95
N GLY A 428 -1.43 -8.86 44.39
CA GLY A 428 -1.64 -9.96 45.34
C GLY A 428 -2.21 -11.24 44.73
N ASP A 429 -1.86 -11.55 43.48
CA ASP A 429 -2.36 -12.69 42.71
C ASP A 429 -3.90 -12.68 42.50
N ILE A 430 -4.51 -11.50 42.42
CA ILE A 430 -5.91 -11.35 42.03
C ILE A 430 -6.02 -11.61 40.53
N ASP A 431 -6.83 -12.61 40.18
CA ASP A 431 -7.11 -12.92 38.77
C ASP A 431 -8.12 -11.89 38.21
N PHE A 432 -7.69 -11.10 37.24
CA PHE A 432 -8.61 -10.34 36.36
C PHE A 432 -8.81 -11.14 35.08
N ASN A 433 -10.05 -11.31 34.68
CA ASN A 433 -10.38 -11.95 33.42
C ASN A 433 -10.84 -10.84 32.46
N ASP A 434 -9.94 -10.45 31.53
CA ASP A 434 -10.19 -9.43 30.53
C ASP A 434 -10.83 -9.98 29.25
N SER A 435 -11.34 -11.22 29.28
CA SER A 435 -12.05 -11.82 28.15
C SER A 435 -13.33 -11.08 27.85
N ASP A 436 -13.53 -10.72 26.59
CA ASP A 436 -14.76 -10.06 26.12
C ASP A 436 -14.94 -10.25 24.61
N SER A 437 -16.12 -9.94 24.11
CA SER A 437 -16.44 -9.97 22.70
C SER A 437 -17.42 -8.86 22.29
N VAL A 438 -17.24 -8.33 21.10
CA VAL A 438 -18.14 -7.34 20.53
C VAL A 438 -18.38 -7.64 19.04
N ASP A 439 -19.57 -7.33 18.57
CA ASP A 439 -19.96 -7.49 17.16
C ASP A 439 -20.44 -6.18 16.54
N PHE A 440 -20.32 -6.10 15.21
CA PHE A 440 -20.68 -4.94 14.42
C PHE A 440 -21.41 -5.39 13.15
N LEU A 441 -22.57 -4.83 12.91
CA LEU A 441 -23.34 -5.03 11.69
C LEU A 441 -23.41 -3.72 10.91
N SER A 442 -23.13 -3.76 9.62
CA SER A 442 -23.12 -2.57 8.79
C SER A 442 -23.71 -2.77 7.40
N PHE A 443 -24.17 -1.68 6.81
CA PHE A 443 -24.49 -1.58 5.40
C PHE A 443 -23.91 -0.29 4.83
N SER A 444 -23.12 -0.41 3.76
CA SER A 444 -22.43 0.69 3.09
C SER A 444 -22.94 0.81 1.65
N PRO A 445 -23.99 1.62 1.38
CA PRO A 445 -24.46 1.88 0.04
C PRO A 445 -23.55 2.87 -0.69
N ARG A 446 -23.55 2.78 -2.03
CA ARG A 446 -22.94 3.79 -2.89
C ARG A 446 -23.72 3.96 -4.19
N GLY A 447 -23.70 5.19 -4.72
CA GLY A 447 -24.22 5.53 -6.04
C GLY A 447 -23.27 6.46 -6.73
N GLY A 448 -23.14 6.34 -8.05
CA GLY A 448 -22.24 7.19 -8.82
C GLY A 448 -22.50 7.13 -10.30
N PHE A 449 -21.72 7.90 -11.04
CA PHE A 449 -21.78 7.94 -12.50
C PHE A 449 -20.40 8.17 -13.11
N VAL A 450 -20.25 7.71 -14.35
CA VAL A 450 -19.14 8.08 -15.26
C VAL A 450 -19.75 8.60 -16.53
N TRP A 451 -19.45 9.86 -16.86
CA TRP A 451 -19.85 10.48 -18.13
C TRP A 451 -18.62 10.66 -19.03
N ARG A 452 -18.64 10.00 -20.19
CA ARG A 452 -17.61 10.14 -21.22
C ARG A 452 -17.89 11.42 -22.02
N ALA A 453 -17.19 12.52 -21.66
CA ALA A 453 -17.27 13.81 -22.31
C ALA A 453 -16.40 13.80 -23.59
N GLY A 454 -16.84 13.05 -24.60
CA GLY A 454 -16.10 12.80 -25.82
C GLY A 454 -15.20 11.54 -25.74
N ARG A 455 -14.16 11.48 -26.58
CA ARG A 455 -13.32 10.27 -26.73
C ARG A 455 -12.23 10.12 -25.66
N THR A 456 -11.81 11.22 -25.08
CA THR A 456 -10.58 11.27 -24.28
C THR A 456 -10.77 11.87 -22.88
N ALA A 457 -11.99 12.29 -22.54
CA ALA A 457 -12.28 12.91 -21.24
C ALA A 457 -13.47 12.22 -20.55
N GLN A 458 -13.43 12.16 -19.24
CA GLN A 458 -14.49 11.66 -18.39
C GLN A 458 -14.74 12.64 -17.26
N VAL A 459 -16.02 12.77 -16.88
CA VAL A 459 -16.46 13.35 -15.60
C VAL A 459 -17.08 12.23 -14.81
N TYR A 460 -16.76 12.15 -13.55
CA TYR A 460 -17.30 11.14 -12.64
C TYR A 460 -17.74 11.77 -11.33
N GLY A 461 -18.64 11.12 -10.65
CA GLY A 461 -19.05 11.51 -9.30
C GLY A 461 -19.68 10.38 -8.55
N ASN A 462 -19.57 10.42 -7.23
CA ASN A 462 -20.20 9.44 -6.35
C ASN A 462 -20.64 10.05 -5.02
N VAL A 463 -21.59 9.36 -4.41
CA VAL A 463 -21.98 9.49 -3.01
C VAL A 463 -21.88 8.10 -2.40
N SER A 464 -21.20 7.99 -1.27
CA SER A 464 -20.98 6.70 -0.64
C SER A 464 -20.95 6.81 0.88
N HIS A 465 -21.47 5.77 1.53
CA HIS A 465 -21.37 5.57 2.97
C HIS A 465 -20.31 4.51 3.27
N SER A 466 -19.49 4.75 4.28
CA SER A 466 -18.47 3.80 4.78
C SER A 466 -18.69 3.53 6.25
N TYR A 467 -18.27 2.34 6.68
CA TYR A 467 -18.38 1.88 8.05
C TYR A 467 -17.17 1.04 8.41
N GLU A 468 -16.45 1.42 9.48
CA GLU A 468 -15.24 0.75 9.91
C GLU A 468 -15.27 0.42 11.39
N PRO A 469 -15.30 -0.88 11.76
CA PRO A 469 -15.18 -1.31 13.14
C PRO A 469 -13.80 -0.97 13.73
N PRO A 470 -13.66 -0.89 15.06
CA PRO A 470 -12.37 -0.78 15.73
C PRO A 470 -11.44 -1.94 15.39
N LEU A 471 -10.14 -1.66 15.35
CA LEU A 471 -9.09 -2.68 15.34
C LEU A 471 -8.99 -3.34 16.73
N LEU A 472 -8.56 -4.59 16.81
CA LEU A 472 -8.30 -5.25 18.11
C LEU A 472 -7.29 -4.47 18.94
N LEU A 473 -6.21 -3.97 18.32
CA LEU A 473 -5.21 -3.13 18.98
C LEU A 473 -5.83 -1.87 19.63
N GLU A 474 -6.81 -1.25 18.98
CA GLU A 474 -7.49 -0.05 19.52
C GLU A 474 -8.36 -0.40 20.72
N LEU A 475 -8.95 -1.58 20.74
CA LEU A 475 -9.79 -2.09 21.82
C LEU A 475 -8.99 -2.56 23.04
N THR A 476 -7.73 -3.00 22.82
CA THR A 476 -6.88 -3.61 23.86
C THR A 476 -5.69 -2.75 24.26
N ALA A 477 -5.62 -1.49 23.82
CA ALA A 477 -4.53 -0.57 24.15
C ALA A 477 -4.43 -0.35 25.66
N PRO A 478 -3.23 -0.06 26.21
CA PRO A 478 -3.02 0.07 27.66
C PRO A 478 -3.90 1.09 28.39
N GLY A 479 -4.41 2.10 27.67
CA GLY A 479 -5.32 3.12 28.23
C GLY A 479 -6.80 2.78 28.14
N GLN A 480 -7.16 1.65 27.56
CA GLN A 480 -8.53 1.19 27.44
C GLN A 480 -8.99 0.49 28.73
N LEU A 481 -10.31 0.41 28.92
CA LEU A 481 -10.88 -0.40 29.97
C LEU A 481 -10.76 -1.86 29.58
N GLN A 482 -9.94 -2.60 30.30
CA GLN A 482 -9.73 -4.03 30.05
C GLN A 482 -11.03 -4.79 30.32
N GLY A 483 -11.28 -5.87 29.59
CA GLY A 483 -12.51 -6.65 29.70
C GLY A 483 -13.78 -5.90 29.21
N ASN A 484 -13.63 -4.81 28.43
CA ASN A 484 -14.74 -4.07 27.84
C ASN A 484 -14.43 -3.65 26.41
N LEU A 485 -14.63 -4.53 25.45
CA LEU A 485 -14.46 -4.25 24.02
C LEU A 485 -15.55 -3.34 23.45
N GLY A 486 -16.68 -3.20 24.12
CA GLY A 486 -17.78 -2.34 23.70
C GLY A 486 -17.57 -0.83 23.90
N GLN A 487 -16.41 -0.41 24.44
CA GLN A 487 -16.12 1.00 24.73
C GLN A 487 -15.88 1.89 23.51
N LEU A 488 -15.63 1.31 22.33
CA LEU A 488 -15.48 2.03 21.07
C LEU A 488 -16.60 1.64 20.11
N ALA A 489 -17.24 2.66 19.54
CA ALA A 489 -18.15 2.50 18.41
C ALA A 489 -17.37 2.41 17.10
N ALA A 490 -17.97 1.80 16.08
CA ALA A 490 -17.43 1.84 14.73
C ALA A 490 -17.58 3.24 14.13
N GLN A 491 -16.53 3.72 13.46
CA GLN A 491 -16.60 4.99 12.74
C GLN A 491 -17.41 4.87 11.46
N LYS A 492 -18.07 5.97 11.08
CA LYS A 492 -18.95 6.07 9.91
C LYS A 492 -18.56 7.29 9.10
N ALA A 493 -18.71 7.20 7.80
CA ALA A 493 -18.47 8.34 6.92
C ALA A 493 -19.49 8.44 5.81
N LEU A 494 -19.84 9.68 5.45
CA LEU A 494 -20.55 10.01 4.22
C LEU A 494 -19.63 10.83 3.34
N GLN A 495 -19.33 10.31 2.15
CA GLN A 495 -18.42 10.93 1.19
C GLN A 495 -19.16 11.40 -0.04
N PHE A 496 -18.81 12.59 -0.50
CA PHE A 496 -19.15 13.16 -1.80
C PHE A 496 -17.88 13.37 -2.61
N GLU A 497 -17.90 12.97 -3.86
CA GLU A 497 -16.78 13.15 -4.77
C GLU A 497 -17.26 13.56 -6.16
N LEU A 498 -16.56 14.52 -6.77
CA LEU A 498 -16.73 14.92 -8.15
C LEU A 498 -15.34 15.10 -8.78
N GLY A 499 -15.13 14.54 -9.98
CA GLY A 499 -13.85 14.65 -10.63
C GLY A 499 -13.92 14.57 -12.13
N THR A 500 -12.78 14.86 -12.76
CA THR A 500 -12.59 14.74 -14.20
C THR A 500 -11.20 14.18 -14.48
N ARG A 501 -11.10 13.29 -15.45
CA ARG A 501 -9.84 12.73 -15.94
C ARG A 501 -9.86 12.61 -17.45
N GLY A 502 -8.70 12.72 -18.05
CA GLY A 502 -8.66 12.63 -19.51
C GLY A 502 -7.31 12.96 -20.12
N SER A 503 -7.33 13.12 -21.45
CA SER A 503 -6.17 13.57 -22.20
C SER A 503 -6.59 14.48 -23.37
N LEU A 504 -5.75 15.48 -23.64
CA LEU A 504 -5.85 16.33 -24.83
C LEU A 504 -4.75 15.91 -25.80
N GLY A 505 -5.07 14.91 -26.64
CA GLY A 505 -4.11 14.27 -27.52
C GLY A 505 -2.94 13.67 -26.72
N LYS A 506 -1.71 13.87 -27.21
CA LYS A 506 -0.47 13.48 -26.51
C LYS A 506 0.06 14.57 -25.58
N ARG A 507 -0.54 15.77 -25.60
CA ARG A 507 0.04 16.94 -24.95
C ARG A 507 -0.25 17.07 -23.47
N LEU A 508 -1.46 16.72 -23.06
CA LEU A 508 -1.88 16.89 -21.66
C LEU A 508 -2.71 15.68 -21.22
N GLY A 509 -2.26 15.00 -20.19
CA GLY A 509 -3.07 14.12 -19.36
C GLY A 509 -3.42 14.81 -18.05
N TRP A 510 -4.63 14.63 -17.53
CA TRP A 510 -5.05 15.19 -16.25
C TRP A 510 -5.92 14.22 -15.46
N ASP A 511 -5.86 14.35 -14.13
CA ASP A 511 -6.81 13.83 -13.17
C ASP A 511 -7.05 14.92 -12.12
N LEU A 512 -8.30 15.29 -11.90
CA LEU A 512 -8.69 16.32 -10.95
C LEU A 512 -9.92 15.83 -10.20
N SER A 513 -9.85 15.83 -8.87
CA SER A 513 -11.01 15.54 -8.03
C SER A 513 -11.15 16.53 -6.87
N VAL A 514 -12.37 16.73 -6.46
CA VAL A 514 -12.76 17.40 -5.22
C VAL A 514 -13.59 16.44 -4.40
N TYR A 515 -13.37 16.41 -3.09
CA TYR A 515 -14.10 15.55 -2.18
C TYR A 515 -14.44 16.27 -0.88
N ASP A 516 -15.52 15.80 -0.27
CA ASP A 516 -15.96 16.19 1.06
C ASP A 516 -16.44 14.94 1.81
N ILE A 517 -15.87 14.69 2.98
CA ILE A 517 -16.16 13.51 3.79
C ILE A 517 -16.53 14.01 5.18
N GLU A 518 -17.73 13.69 5.62
CA GLU A 518 -18.15 13.85 7.01
C GLU A 518 -18.01 12.51 7.74
N LEU A 519 -17.35 12.55 8.90
CA LEU A 519 -17.12 11.38 9.74
C LEU A 519 -17.81 11.56 11.08
N TRP A 520 -18.38 10.48 11.57
CA TRP A 520 -18.93 10.33 12.91
C TRP A 520 -18.23 9.19 13.62
N ASP A 521 -18.07 9.32 14.92
CA ASP A 521 -17.41 8.32 15.76
C ASP A 521 -15.98 7.99 15.30
N GLU A 522 -15.26 8.95 14.69
CA GLU A 522 -13.88 8.70 14.20
C GLU A 522 -13.01 8.29 15.38
N ILE A 523 -12.31 7.15 15.24
CA ILE A 523 -11.48 6.61 16.31
C ILE A 523 -10.13 7.31 16.29
N GLN A 524 -9.79 7.93 17.42
CA GLN A 524 -8.60 8.75 17.57
C GLN A 524 -7.78 8.29 18.78
N ASN A 525 -6.46 8.19 18.59
CA ASN A 525 -5.53 7.96 19.70
C ASN A 525 -5.26 9.28 20.42
N VAL A 526 -5.45 9.30 21.74
CA VAL A 526 -5.10 10.41 22.63
C VAL A 526 -4.23 9.89 23.76
N ASN A 527 -3.28 10.67 24.21
CA ASN A 527 -2.48 10.31 25.36
C ASN A 527 -3.14 10.78 26.66
N VAL A 528 -3.35 9.88 27.58
CA VAL A 528 -3.95 10.15 28.90
C VAL A 528 -2.97 9.81 30.02
N GLN A 529 -3.01 10.55 31.10
CA GLN A 529 -2.33 10.14 32.33
C GLN A 529 -3.07 8.93 32.91
N PRO A 530 -2.40 7.80 33.21
CA PRO A 530 -3.07 6.60 33.75
C PRO A 530 -3.68 6.83 35.15
N PHE A 531 -3.14 7.82 35.88
CA PHE A 531 -3.70 8.34 37.14
C PHE A 531 -3.31 9.82 37.30
N PRO A 532 -4.06 10.62 38.09
CA PRO A 532 -3.74 12.03 38.31
C PRO A 532 -2.32 12.23 38.82
N GLY A 533 -1.52 13.05 38.12
CA GLY A 533 -0.12 13.32 38.48
C GLY A 533 0.90 12.30 37.99
N ALA A 534 0.50 11.29 37.21
CA ALA A 534 1.44 10.37 36.58
C ALA A 534 2.49 11.15 35.75
N PRO A 535 3.80 10.82 35.89
CA PRO A 535 4.86 11.51 35.13
C PRO A 535 4.93 11.06 33.65
N PHE A 536 4.04 10.20 33.20
CA PHE A 536 3.96 9.66 31.84
C PHE A 536 2.50 9.58 31.39
N THR A 537 2.32 9.46 30.09
CA THR A 537 1.01 9.21 29.46
C THR A 537 1.03 7.86 28.76
N ILE A 538 -0.15 7.28 28.60
CA ILE A 538 -0.38 6.04 27.85
C ILE A 538 -1.38 6.29 26.72
N PRO A 539 -1.30 5.57 25.59
CA PRO A 539 -2.25 5.71 24.50
C PRO A 539 -3.63 5.21 24.94
N ARG A 540 -4.64 5.99 24.63
CA ARG A 540 -6.04 5.63 24.76
C ARG A 540 -6.78 6.01 23.50
N TYR A 541 -7.56 5.08 22.97
CA TYR A 541 -8.43 5.36 21.83
C TYR A 541 -9.80 5.83 22.30
N ARG A 542 -10.36 6.80 21.62
CA ARG A 542 -11.72 7.30 21.84
C ARG A 542 -12.39 7.62 20.51
N ASN A 543 -13.72 7.58 20.49
CA ASN A 543 -14.48 8.13 19.40
C ASN A 543 -14.53 9.67 19.52
N ILE A 544 -14.38 10.35 18.39
CA ILE A 544 -14.62 11.78 18.21
C ILE A 544 -16.02 11.94 17.68
N ASP A 545 -16.79 12.90 18.20
CA ASP A 545 -18.16 13.07 17.81
C ASP A 545 -18.29 13.30 16.30
N ARG A 546 -17.48 14.23 15.75
CA ARG A 546 -17.51 14.55 14.33
C ARG A 546 -16.19 15.13 13.85
N SER A 547 -15.80 14.76 12.62
CA SER A 547 -14.71 15.38 11.88
C SER A 547 -15.10 15.59 10.41
N ARG A 548 -14.41 16.47 9.70
CA ARG A 548 -14.65 16.73 8.29
C ARG A 548 -13.34 16.77 7.51
N HIS A 549 -13.29 16.01 6.43
CA HIS A 549 -12.16 15.91 5.52
C HIS A 549 -12.55 16.46 4.15
N THR A 550 -12.06 17.64 3.80
CA THR A 550 -12.25 18.25 2.49
C THR A 550 -10.94 18.36 1.75
N GLY A 551 -10.96 18.16 0.43
CA GLY A 551 -9.73 18.30 -0.34
C GLY A 551 -9.90 18.40 -1.84
N VAL A 552 -8.76 18.74 -2.48
CA VAL A 552 -8.59 18.79 -3.93
C VAL A 552 -7.36 17.98 -4.28
N GLU A 553 -7.50 17.08 -5.23
CA GLU A 553 -6.43 16.24 -5.77
C GLU A 553 -6.26 16.58 -7.25
N ALA A 554 -5.04 16.91 -7.69
CA ALA A 554 -4.77 17.27 -9.07
C ALA A 554 -3.49 16.60 -9.56
N GLY A 555 -3.59 15.82 -10.62
CA GLY A 555 -2.51 15.21 -11.38
C GLY A 555 -2.43 15.77 -12.79
N ALA A 556 -1.22 16.00 -13.29
CA ALA A 556 -0.98 16.43 -14.65
C ALA A 556 0.26 15.75 -15.24
N ASP A 557 0.16 15.36 -16.51
CA ASP A 557 1.29 14.95 -17.37
C ASP A 557 1.24 15.84 -18.62
N LEU A 558 2.17 16.80 -18.72
CA LEU A 558 2.21 17.79 -19.78
C LEU A 558 3.44 17.58 -20.66
N LEU A 559 3.24 17.23 -21.93
CA LEU A 559 4.28 17.22 -22.95
C LEU A 559 4.64 18.67 -23.33
N LEU A 560 5.80 19.14 -22.89
CA LEU A 560 6.28 20.49 -23.12
C LEU A 560 6.90 20.63 -24.52
N ILE A 561 7.78 19.70 -24.88
CA ILE A 561 8.54 19.77 -26.13
C ILE A 561 8.69 18.36 -26.71
N GLU A 562 8.38 18.19 -27.96
CA GLU A 562 8.75 17.03 -28.79
C GLU A 562 9.94 17.39 -29.67
N ASP A 563 10.81 16.42 -29.93
CA ASP A 563 11.99 16.53 -30.78
C ASP A 563 12.93 17.67 -30.35
N LEU A 564 13.18 17.84 -29.06
CA LEU A 564 14.07 18.87 -28.50
C LEU A 564 15.49 18.74 -29.08
N ALA A 565 16.07 17.54 -29.09
CA ALA A 565 17.41 17.28 -29.60
C ALA A 565 17.55 17.68 -31.06
N ARG A 566 16.55 17.38 -31.89
CA ARG A 566 16.50 17.83 -33.29
C ARG A 566 16.39 19.35 -33.41
N ARG A 567 15.58 19.99 -32.57
CA ARG A 567 15.39 21.47 -32.60
C ARG A 567 16.66 22.22 -32.24
N VAL A 568 17.51 21.65 -31.38
CA VAL A 568 18.80 22.25 -30.99
C VAL A 568 19.99 21.69 -31.78
N GLY A 569 19.76 20.87 -32.84
CA GLY A 569 20.81 20.34 -33.70
C GLY A 569 21.67 19.21 -33.10
N LEU A 570 21.22 18.56 -32.04
CA LEU A 570 21.96 17.53 -31.30
C LEU A 570 21.53 16.10 -31.58
N GLY A 571 20.68 15.83 -32.57
CA GLY A 571 20.29 14.46 -32.87
C GLY A 571 19.05 14.26 -33.72
N ALA A 572 18.58 13.00 -33.78
CA ALA A 572 17.37 12.61 -34.51
C ALA A 572 16.09 12.93 -33.73
N ALA A 573 14.94 12.90 -34.40
CA ALA A 573 13.63 13.02 -33.77
C ALA A 573 13.31 11.83 -32.86
N GLY A 574 12.39 12.01 -31.94
CA GLY A 574 11.84 10.94 -31.06
C GLY A 574 12.17 11.11 -29.59
N ASP A 575 12.62 12.29 -29.17
CA ASP A 575 12.77 12.66 -27.77
C ASP A 575 11.61 13.54 -27.29
N ALA A 576 11.36 13.53 -25.99
CA ALA A 576 10.27 14.26 -25.38
C ALA A 576 10.68 14.85 -24.02
N LEU A 577 10.25 16.08 -23.78
CA LEU A 577 10.33 16.74 -22.48
C LEU A 577 8.91 16.85 -21.91
N ARG A 578 8.68 16.25 -20.73
CA ARG A 578 7.39 16.22 -20.02
C ARG A 578 7.51 16.80 -18.64
N LEU A 579 6.47 17.49 -18.19
CA LEU A 579 6.26 17.87 -16.80
C LEU A 579 5.17 16.98 -16.20
N ARG A 580 5.51 16.23 -15.15
CA ARG A 580 4.56 15.50 -14.32
C ARG A 580 4.40 16.22 -12.99
N ALA A 581 3.18 16.38 -12.52
CA ALA A 581 2.92 17.04 -11.24
C ALA A 581 1.74 16.39 -10.54
N ALA A 582 1.86 16.25 -9.23
CA ALA A 582 0.80 15.84 -8.33
C ALA A 582 0.69 16.87 -7.21
N TYR A 583 -0.51 17.44 -7.07
CA TYR A 583 -0.84 18.40 -6.03
C TYR A 583 -2.01 17.91 -5.21
N THR A 584 -1.90 18.08 -3.90
CA THR A 584 -2.96 17.75 -2.95
C THR A 584 -3.18 18.93 -2.02
N TYR A 585 -4.43 19.37 -1.94
CA TYR A 585 -4.92 20.24 -0.89
C TYR A 585 -5.79 19.44 0.06
N SER A 586 -5.51 19.53 1.36
CA SER A 586 -6.21 18.78 2.41
C SER A 586 -6.58 19.70 3.55
N ARG A 587 -7.86 19.74 3.91
CA ARG A 587 -8.34 20.42 5.12
C ARG A 587 -9.13 19.40 5.93
N PHE A 588 -8.51 18.91 7.00
CA PHE A 588 -9.09 17.95 7.93
C PHE A 588 -9.23 18.64 9.27
N VAL A 589 -10.44 18.67 9.81
CA VAL A 589 -10.76 19.45 11.03
C VAL A 589 -11.66 18.64 11.96
N PHE A 590 -11.47 18.85 13.24
CA PHE A 590 -12.46 18.46 14.24
C PHE A 590 -13.69 19.34 14.12
N VAL A 591 -14.87 18.74 14.28
CA VAL A 591 -16.14 19.45 14.28
C VAL A 591 -16.95 18.95 15.49
N ASP A 592 -17.45 19.87 16.28
CA ASP A 592 -18.23 19.57 17.49
C ASP A 592 -17.49 18.70 18.54
N ASP A 593 -16.14 18.68 18.52
CA ASP A 593 -15.34 17.97 19.55
C ASP A 593 -15.18 18.84 20.81
N VAL A 594 -15.46 18.24 21.96
CA VAL A 594 -15.46 18.94 23.27
C VAL A 594 -14.09 19.56 23.62
N ASN A 595 -12.99 19.01 23.10
CA ASN A 595 -11.62 19.46 23.44
C ASN A 595 -10.94 20.20 22.30
N PHE A 596 -11.24 19.86 21.04
CA PHE A 596 -10.45 20.26 19.88
C PHE A 596 -11.27 20.88 18.75
N ASP A 597 -12.50 21.33 19.04
CA ASP A 597 -13.38 21.90 18.02
C ASP A 597 -12.70 22.98 17.17
N ASN A 598 -12.87 22.88 15.84
CA ASN A 598 -12.21 23.71 14.82
C ASN A 598 -10.67 23.57 14.68
N ASN A 599 -10.00 22.74 15.48
CA ASN A 599 -8.60 22.44 15.25
C ASN A 599 -8.42 21.58 13.99
N ASP A 600 -7.25 21.72 13.35
CA ASP A 600 -6.84 20.80 12.29
C ASP A 600 -6.56 19.41 12.88
N LEU A 601 -6.95 18.36 12.19
CA LEU A 601 -6.46 17.01 12.49
C LEU A 601 -4.97 16.97 12.20
N PRO A 602 -4.15 16.49 13.14
CA PRO A 602 -2.71 16.44 12.94
C PRO A 602 -2.28 15.30 12.01
N GLY A 603 -1.06 15.41 11.44
CA GLY A 603 -0.42 14.34 10.66
C GLY A 603 -0.40 14.55 9.15
N ALA A 604 -1.11 15.55 8.60
CA ALA A 604 -1.09 15.86 7.17
C ALA A 604 -0.87 17.34 6.88
N PRO A 605 -0.10 17.67 5.82
CA PRO A 605 0.01 19.03 5.34
C PRO A 605 -1.27 19.49 4.63
N ARG A 606 -1.60 20.78 4.75
CA ARG A 606 -2.67 21.38 3.94
C ARG A 606 -2.34 21.44 2.46
N HIS A 607 -1.07 21.60 2.12
CA HIS A 607 -0.57 21.69 0.75
C HIS A 607 0.61 20.75 0.57
N PHE A 608 0.54 19.89 -0.41
CA PHE A 608 1.60 18.99 -0.81
C PHE A 608 1.74 19.00 -2.33
N LEU A 609 2.96 19.23 -2.82
CA LEU A 609 3.25 19.20 -4.25
C LEU A 609 4.46 18.32 -4.51
N ARG A 610 4.35 17.46 -5.50
CA ARG A 610 5.45 16.75 -6.13
C ARG A 610 5.45 17.00 -7.62
N ALA A 611 6.62 17.34 -8.19
CA ALA A 611 6.76 17.56 -9.62
C ALA A 611 8.07 16.98 -10.14
N GLU A 612 8.04 16.51 -11.38
CA GLU A 612 9.17 15.94 -12.11
C GLU A 612 9.20 16.49 -13.53
N LEU A 613 10.36 16.99 -13.95
CA LEU A 613 10.61 17.38 -15.33
C LEU A 613 11.38 16.26 -16.03
N ARG A 614 10.71 15.47 -16.86
CA ARG A 614 11.27 14.28 -17.47
C ARG A 614 11.66 14.51 -18.93
N TYR A 615 12.90 14.24 -19.25
CA TYR A 615 13.42 14.16 -20.61
C TYR A 615 13.68 12.71 -21.00
N ASP A 616 13.04 12.23 -22.04
CA ASP A 616 13.25 10.91 -22.63
C ASP A 616 13.89 11.07 -24.00
N HIS A 617 15.04 10.43 -24.25
CA HIS A 617 15.76 10.46 -25.53
C HIS A 617 15.59 9.13 -26.29
N ALA A 618 15.53 9.19 -27.60
CA ALA A 618 15.34 8.03 -28.48
C ALA A 618 16.39 6.92 -28.32
N SER A 619 17.61 7.25 -27.81
CA SER A 619 18.66 6.27 -27.51
C SER A 619 18.36 5.34 -26.34
N GLY A 620 17.32 5.64 -25.55
CA GLY A 620 17.04 4.97 -24.28
C GLY A 620 17.56 5.71 -23.04
N PHE A 621 18.24 6.87 -23.21
CA PHE A 621 18.61 7.74 -22.10
C PHE A 621 17.40 8.53 -21.63
N TRP A 622 17.28 8.70 -20.30
CA TRP A 622 16.30 9.59 -19.69
C TRP A 622 16.88 10.33 -18.50
N PHE A 623 16.33 11.50 -18.20
CA PHE A 623 16.73 12.36 -17.09
C PHE A 623 15.52 13.02 -16.46
N ALA A 624 15.41 13.00 -15.13
CA ALA A 624 14.20 13.40 -14.42
C ALA A 624 14.53 14.13 -13.09
N PRO A 625 14.92 15.43 -13.13
CA PRO A 625 14.95 16.25 -11.92
C PRO A 625 13.54 16.38 -11.34
N ASN A 626 13.47 16.36 -10.02
CA ASN A 626 12.21 16.39 -9.29
C ASN A 626 12.28 17.25 -8.04
N VAL A 627 11.13 17.67 -7.58
CA VAL A 627 10.94 18.45 -6.37
C VAL A 627 9.76 17.93 -5.58
N GLU A 628 9.91 17.93 -4.27
CA GLU A 628 8.86 17.69 -3.29
C GLU A 628 8.82 18.88 -2.33
N THR A 629 7.63 19.41 -2.07
CA THR A 629 7.48 20.56 -1.17
C THR A 629 6.23 20.47 -0.31
N VAL A 630 6.42 20.80 0.96
CA VAL A 630 5.41 21.11 1.96
C VAL A 630 5.63 22.57 2.36
N PRO A 631 4.94 23.53 1.73
CA PRO A 631 5.24 24.95 1.85
C PRO A 631 4.94 25.53 3.25
N HIS A 632 4.10 24.84 4.01
CA HIS A 632 3.77 25.19 5.40
C HIS A 632 3.81 23.94 6.24
N GLY A 633 4.49 23.98 7.39
CA GLY A 633 4.48 22.88 8.35
C GLY A 633 3.05 22.55 8.79
N TYR A 634 2.82 21.31 9.16
CA TYR A 634 1.52 20.81 9.62
C TYR A 634 1.55 20.43 11.10
N TYR A 635 0.39 20.41 11.74
CA TYR A 635 0.29 20.07 13.14
C TYR A 635 0.59 18.59 13.40
N VAL A 636 1.25 18.33 14.53
CA VAL A 636 1.65 17.00 14.99
C VAL A 636 0.87 16.54 16.23
N ASN A 637 0.05 17.43 16.76
CA ASN A 637 -0.83 17.13 17.90
C ASN A 637 -2.21 17.82 17.77
N SER A 638 -3.20 17.22 18.40
CA SER A 638 -4.61 17.65 18.35
C SER A 638 -4.85 19.03 18.98
N GLU A 639 -3.98 19.46 19.90
CA GLU A 639 -4.01 20.79 20.51
C GLU A 639 -3.57 21.90 19.55
N ASN A 640 -3.00 21.56 18.39
CA ASN A 640 -2.46 22.48 17.38
C ASN A 640 -1.38 23.44 17.93
N ASN A 641 -0.59 23.00 18.89
CA ASN A 641 0.49 23.78 19.50
C ASN A 641 1.90 23.32 19.12
N ALA A 642 2.03 22.28 18.31
CA ALA A 642 3.29 21.79 17.76
C ALA A 642 3.15 21.50 16.25
N ARG A 643 4.19 21.85 15.49
CA ARG A 643 4.19 21.72 14.02
C ARG A 643 5.50 21.15 13.49
N THR A 644 5.45 20.50 12.33
CA THR A 644 6.63 20.22 11.51
C THR A 644 7.16 21.49 10.89
N GLN A 645 8.39 21.43 10.35
CA GLN A 645 8.95 22.48 9.53
C GLN A 645 8.39 22.43 8.10
N ALA A 646 8.27 23.58 7.44
CA ALA A 646 8.12 23.66 6.00
C ALA A 646 9.41 23.18 5.32
N TYR A 647 9.31 22.53 4.16
CA TYR A 647 10.50 22.09 3.43
C TYR A 647 10.27 22.05 1.92
N THR A 648 11.39 22.12 1.20
CA THR A 648 11.47 21.80 -0.23
C THR A 648 12.69 20.93 -0.45
N ALA A 649 12.48 19.69 -0.84
CA ALA A 649 13.53 18.75 -1.17
C ALA A 649 13.62 18.58 -2.70
N VAL A 650 14.82 18.70 -3.24
CA VAL A 650 15.09 18.49 -4.66
C VAL A 650 15.84 17.18 -4.86
N GLY A 651 15.50 16.47 -5.92
CA GLY A 651 16.13 15.22 -6.29
C GLY A 651 16.33 15.13 -7.80
N THR A 652 16.93 14.05 -8.24
CA THR A 652 17.06 13.74 -9.65
C THR A 652 17.12 12.24 -9.87
N ARG A 653 16.61 11.78 -10.98
CA ARG A 653 16.80 10.43 -11.47
C ARG A 653 17.31 10.49 -12.90
N LEU A 654 18.13 9.56 -13.29
CA LEU A 654 18.54 9.38 -14.66
C LEU A 654 18.80 7.90 -14.94
N GLY A 655 18.69 7.53 -16.18
CA GLY A 655 18.96 6.15 -16.55
C GLY A 655 19.20 5.98 -18.06
N TYR A 656 19.61 4.78 -18.39
CA TYR A 656 19.83 4.38 -19.76
C TYR A 656 19.42 2.92 -19.97
N THR A 657 18.62 2.67 -21.01
CA THR A 657 18.20 1.32 -21.39
C THR A 657 18.81 0.95 -22.73
N TYR A 658 19.72 -0.02 -22.72
CA TYR A 658 20.30 -0.60 -23.92
C TYR A 658 19.46 -1.79 -24.41
N LYS A 659 18.52 -1.49 -25.30
CA LYS A 659 17.51 -2.44 -25.80
C LYS A 659 18.08 -3.75 -26.39
N PRO A 660 19.21 -3.74 -27.16
CA PRO A 660 19.74 -4.99 -27.74
C PRO A 660 20.11 -6.05 -26.73
N TRP A 661 20.58 -5.65 -25.54
CA TRP A 661 20.94 -6.56 -24.47
C TRP A 661 19.94 -6.61 -23.33
N GLN A 662 18.84 -5.87 -23.45
CA GLN A 662 17.84 -5.72 -22.36
C GLN A 662 18.50 -5.31 -21.03
N LEU A 663 19.51 -4.43 -21.14
CA LEU A 663 20.28 -3.93 -20.00
C LEU A 663 19.81 -2.51 -19.68
N ALA A 664 19.46 -2.26 -18.44
CA ALA A 664 19.11 -0.94 -17.91
C ALA A 664 20.04 -0.57 -16.76
N VAL A 665 20.43 0.69 -16.71
CA VAL A 665 21.13 1.28 -15.56
C VAL A 665 20.38 2.51 -15.13
N PHE A 666 20.35 2.78 -13.82
CA PHE A 666 19.81 4.01 -13.30
C PHE A 666 20.66 4.58 -12.17
N PHE A 667 20.53 5.86 -11.96
CA PHE A 667 21.08 6.60 -10.84
C PHE A 667 20.01 7.51 -10.26
N GLU A 668 19.98 7.62 -8.94
CA GLU A 668 19.03 8.46 -8.20
C GLU A 668 19.77 9.28 -7.14
N GLY A 669 19.54 10.59 -7.13
CA GLY A 669 19.99 11.50 -6.07
C GLY A 669 18.76 12.06 -5.35
N ARG A 670 18.73 11.95 -4.03
CA ARG A 670 17.64 12.41 -3.16
C ARG A 670 18.13 13.52 -2.25
N ASN A 671 17.22 14.44 -1.93
CA ASN A 671 17.52 15.54 -1.00
C ASN A 671 18.87 16.20 -1.30
N LEU A 672 19.11 16.58 -2.55
CA LEU A 672 20.40 17.12 -3.03
C LEU A 672 20.79 18.40 -2.28
N GLY A 673 19.81 19.16 -1.78
CA GLY A 673 20.01 20.33 -0.92
C GLY A 673 20.44 19.99 0.50
N ASN A 674 20.42 18.72 0.90
CA ASN A 674 20.68 18.24 2.26
C ASN A 674 19.83 18.96 3.32
N VAL A 675 18.55 19.17 3.00
CA VAL A 675 17.59 19.84 3.90
C VAL A 675 17.20 18.86 5.01
N THR A 676 17.28 19.31 6.27
CA THR A 676 16.72 18.55 7.40
C THR A 676 15.22 18.82 7.46
N TYR A 677 14.41 17.76 7.40
CA TYR A 677 12.97 17.84 7.52
C TYR A 677 12.41 16.56 8.16
N THR A 678 11.16 16.63 8.58
CA THR A 678 10.45 15.49 9.15
C THR A 678 9.86 14.63 8.04
N SER A 679 10.18 13.34 8.03
CA SER A 679 9.56 12.35 7.15
C SER A 679 8.18 11.97 7.68
N SER A 680 8.11 11.20 8.73
CA SER A 680 6.85 10.81 9.39
C SER A 680 6.72 11.46 10.76
N VAL A 681 5.53 11.42 11.33
CA VAL A 681 5.26 11.99 12.65
C VAL A 681 4.54 10.98 13.54
N VAL A 682 4.90 10.94 14.81
CA VAL A 682 4.13 10.26 15.84
C VAL A 682 3.11 11.24 16.39
N VAL A 683 1.87 11.10 15.93
CA VAL A 683 0.79 12.04 16.28
C VAL A 683 0.44 11.93 17.76
N ASP A 684 0.24 13.07 18.42
CA ASP A 684 -0.07 13.17 19.86
C ASP A 684 0.91 12.43 20.76
N ALA A 685 2.19 12.29 20.35
CA ALA A 685 3.19 11.53 21.07
C ALA A 685 3.47 12.07 22.47
N ALA A 686 3.64 11.15 23.43
CA ALA A 686 4.09 11.48 24.79
C ALA A 686 5.44 12.19 24.77
N ASN A 687 5.68 13.07 25.75
CA ASN A 687 6.94 13.79 25.93
C ASN A 687 7.36 14.64 24.70
N ARG A 688 6.40 15.03 23.85
CA ARG A 688 6.62 15.85 22.63
C ARG A 688 7.60 15.20 21.63
N ARG A 689 7.67 13.86 21.58
CA ARG A 689 8.49 13.08 20.64
C ARG A 689 7.72 12.82 19.36
N PHE A 690 7.55 13.86 18.58
CA PHE A 690 6.70 13.81 17.39
C PHE A 690 7.45 13.50 16.11
N PHE A 691 8.77 13.73 16.03
CA PHE A 691 9.47 13.90 14.78
C PHE A 691 10.34 12.69 14.42
N GLU A 692 10.10 12.10 13.27
CA GLU A 692 10.95 11.10 12.65
C GLU A 692 11.65 11.76 11.44
N PRO A 693 12.97 12.05 11.53
CA PRO A 693 13.71 12.73 10.48
C PRO A 693 13.71 11.96 9.17
N ALA A 694 13.63 12.68 8.06
CA ALA A 694 13.95 12.17 6.75
C ALA A 694 15.46 11.95 6.59
N ASP A 695 15.84 11.09 5.65
CA ASP A 695 17.23 10.88 5.29
C ASP A 695 17.86 12.18 4.79
N GLY A 696 19.15 12.39 5.09
CA GLY A 696 19.97 13.43 4.49
C GLY A 696 20.16 13.20 2.99
N ARG A 697 21.09 13.96 2.37
CA ARG A 697 21.45 13.74 0.97
C ARG A 697 21.89 12.31 0.73
N ALA A 698 21.30 11.68 -0.29
CA ALA A 698 21.54 10.28 -0.60
C ALA A 698 21.68 10.06 -2.11
N PHE A 699 22.48 9.05 -2.47
CA PHE A 699 22.69 8.63 -3.85
C PHE A 699 22.54 7.12 -3.95
N TYR A 700 21.86 6.67 -5.00
CA TYR A 700 21.64 5.26 -5.29
C TYR A 700 21.91 5.00 -6.76
N GLY A 701 22.35 3.79 -7.07
CA GLY A 701 22.51 3.33 -8.44
C GLY A 701 22.11 1.88 -8.56
N GLY A 702 21.63 1.50 -9.74
CA GLY A 702 21.22 0.14 -10.01
C GLY A 702 21.45 -0.28 -11.46
N LEU A 703 21.59 -1.59 -11.63
CA LEU A 703 21.72 -2.26 -12.90
C LEU A 703 20.66 -3.37 -12.96
N GLU A 704 19.93 -3.43 -14.06
CA GLU A 704 18.97 -4.49 -14.36
C GLU A 704 19.33 -5.14 -15.70
N TRP A 705 19.34 -6.45 -15.71
CA TRP A 705 19.53 -7.22 -16.92
C TRP A 705 18.46 -8.29 -17.05
N ARG A 706 17.82 -8.35 -18.23
CA ARG A 706 16.78 -9.32 -18.57
C ARG A 706 17.27 -10.19 -19.73
N PHE A 707 17.47 -11.45 -19.46
CA PHE A 707 17.74 -12.46 -20.48
C PHE A 707 16.44 -13.16 -20.89
N ARG A 708 16.14 -13.19 -22.18
CA ARG A 708 14.92 -13.80 -22.76
C ARG A 708 15.17 -15.23 -23.21
#